data_8a9483184693c6247e19c38aa315f9b7
#
_entry.id   8a9483184693c6247e19c38aa315f9b7
#
_cell.length_a   1.000
_cell.length_b   1.000
_cell.length_c   1.000
_cell.angle_alpha   90.00
_cell.angle_beta   90.00
_cell.angle_gamma   90.00
#
_symmetry.space_group_name_H-M   'P 1'
#
loop_
_entity.id
_entity.type
_entity.pdbx_description
1 polymer ?
#
loop_
_entity_poly.entity_id
_entity_poly.type
_entity_poly.pdbx_seq_one_letter_code
_entity_poly.pdbx_strand_id
1 'polypeptide(L)'
;MRKMMSFKKNTLTSAIGVALISAYAGHACAQSSTATQPENQAKTDDGVQVVTVTAQGRTENVLKIPYNISVVKGKDLDDNNITSQTDMLREVAGASVVSHDARASGVVSDVTIRGLNVTPAAEGDFQLSTTPTVSVYVDNTPTFANFILKDINRVEVLRGPQGTLYGSGSLGGTVRYIMNDPDFDSFYGKVDSSVSKTYNSGGTNNSEDIVLNIPFSKNLAMRLSAGKEYDSGYIDYANVYVLDGKGTPVAPSGILSTQELTRSVPAANWSKIVYDRLSVLAEPTPELKLELSYQRQSNNVGSGGSPTIGLNGAGVPYGPYQFGGATLEPAGRDAYITALEADYDFGFATLSSNSSKYHQEGWSIGDNAGLYANHGFLQADYYSYPRPNPIAYRTSGDSALTEELRLVSKKGNTFDYVLGAYYQKQNLQASDFDNINGFSQWAAAEFPAAAAYFNALGNNDFQYQRWQTFYDRALYGNLTWNFEPTMRITGGVRSFRDDFSNTTLMAPGLQPPYNIPFPLQVDQPDSRSLFMGNFSWDLAPNQMFYTTISQGYRRGGTNAVPLTGNFAEVDAAAWQAYKPDTDVNTELGIKGASGDLRYNVSVFDIKWHDIQLDTQTPIWGWFAAQNGGTADSHGLELELSGKAGRDWRYALNYTYTDARLTQALYTPGTNLLEAPSGTQLPSVPHNNLSGSLSHVSTFDNGWNWTNRISASYQSSVTNTVMTVGSDVITNAATFGGFSLFNLSSSVSGENWNMTLFVKNLSNQLGTTGALTNASYGTNPAVNFNGSDGKAMITQPRTIGISGRYNF
;
A
#
# COMPACT_ATOMS: atom_id res chain seq x y z
N MET A 1 -8.19 26.93 24.27
CA MET A 1 -6.89 27.63 24.20
C MET A 1 -5.87 26.90 25.05
N ARG A 2 -5.16 25.92 24.53
CA ARG A 2 -3.95 25.35 25.12
C ARG A 2 -2.89 25.30 24.01
N LYS A 3 -1.72 25.82 24.34
CA LYS A 3 -0.55 26.00 23.50
C LYS A 3 -0.33 24.82 22.53
N MET A 4 -0.36 25.10 21.24
CA MET A 4 0.34 24.31 20.24
C MET A 4 1.79 24.16 20.71
N MET A 5 2.19 22.96 21.09
CA MET A 5 3.60 22.65 21.34
C MET A 5 4.33 22.70 20.00
N SER A 6 5.07 23.78 19.82
CA SER A 6 6.08 23.89 18.79
C SER A 6 7.16 22.83 19.09
N PHE A 7 7.12 21.73 18.38
CA PHE A 7 8.26 20.83 18.33
C PHE A 7 9.41 21.54 17.62
N LYS A 8 10.42 21.96 18.38
CA LYS A 8 11.69 22.37 17.82
C LYS A 8 12.26 21.18 17.05
N LYS A 9 12.28 21.27 15.74
CA LYS A 9 13.00 20.36 14.85
C LYS A 9 14.44 20.26 15.34
N ASN A 10 14.87 19.09 15.75
CA ASN A 10 16.25 18.79 16.04
C ASN A 10 17.06 18.86 14.74
N THR A 11 17.60 20.03 14.46
CA THR A 11 18.58 20.28 13.40
C THR A 11 19.94 19.61 13.66
N LEU A 12 20.06 18.82 14.73
CA LEU A 12 21.33 18.16 15.07
C LEU A 12 21.64 16.93 14.22
N THR A 13 20.63 16.24 13.70
CA THR A 13 20.83 15.00 12.92
C THR A 13 21.38 15.28 11.51
N SER A 14 21.01 16.41 10.92
CA SER A 14 21.53 16.81 9.59
C SER A 14 22.99 17.32 9.63
N ALA A 15 23.45 17.84 10.78
CA ALA A 15 24.80 18.37 10.92
C ALA A 15 25.85 17.28 11.15
N ILE A 16 25.49 16.16 11.76
CA ILE A 16 26.42 15.05 12.04
C ILE A 16 26.73 14.26 10.73
N GLY A 17 25.75 14.11 9.84
CA GLY A 17 25.96 13.45 8.53
C GLY A 17 26.94 14.22 7.63
N VAL A 18 26.88 15.54 7.62
CA VAL A 18 27.76 16.39 6.79
C VAL A 18 29.17 16.52 7.39
N ALA A 19 29.32 16.52 8.71
CA ALA A 19 30.62 16.65 9.37
C ALA A 19 31.48 15.37 9.27
N LEU A 20 30.88 14.18 9.22
CA LEU A 20 31.61 12.91 9.03
C LEU A 20 32.10 12.74 7.59
N ILE A 21 31.37 13.26 6.61
CA ILE A 21 31.77 13.22 5.18
C ILE A 21 32.99 14.12 4.91
N SER A 22 33.11 15.25 5.60
CA SER A 22 34.22 16.21 5.42
C SER A 22 35.56 15.74 6.01
N ALA A 23 35.55 14.86 7.01
CA ALA A 23 36.75 14.38 7.68
C ALA A 23 37.47 13.23 6.97
N TYR A 24 36.79 12.48 6.09
CA TYR A 24 37.35 11.32 5.38
C TYR A 24 37.76 11.60 3.93
N ALA A 25 37.30 12.70 3.34
CA ALA A 25 37.64 13.08 1.97
C ALA A 25 39.10 13.46 1.75
N GLY A 26 39.91 13.56 2.82
CA GLY A 26 41.30 14.04 2.76
C GLY A 26 42.38 12.97 2.53
N HIS A 27 42.07 11.66 2.58
CA HIS A 27 43.10 10.61 2.57
C HIS A 27 42.95 9.48 1.53
N ALA A 28 42.00 9.58 0.61
CA ALA A 28 41.76 8.52 -0.40
C ALA A 28 42.17 8.96 -1.82
N CYS A 29 43.42 9.39 -2.01
CA CYS A 29 44.08 9.46 -3.29
C CYS A 29 45.31 8.59 -3.25
N ALA A 30 45.14 7.28 -3.51
CA ALA A 30 46.13 6.38 -4.13
C ALA A 30 45.79 4.91 -3.86
N GLN A 31 45.12 4.28 -4.80
CA GLN A 31 45.46 2.99 -5.40
C GLN A 31 44.26 2.48 -6.18
N SER A 32 44.33 2.57 -7.48
CA SER A 32 43.44 1.90 -8.42
C SER A 32 43.73 0.40 -8.38
N SER A 33 42.90 -0.36 -7.69
CA SER A 33 42.74 -1.78 -7.95
C SER A 33 41.34 -1.98 -8.47
N THR A 34 41.20 -2.51 -9.66
CA THR A 34 40.00 -2.95 -10.34
C THR A 34 39.23 -3.90 -9.45
N ALA A 35 38.27 -3.37 -8.67
CA ALA A 35 37.31 -4.18 -7.91
C ALA A 35 36.09 -4.38 -8.78
N THR A 36 36.05 -5.51 -9.49
CA THR A 36 34.83 -6.09 -10.03
C THR A 36 33.91 -6.41 -8.84
N GLN A 37 32.73 -5.83 -8.77
CA GLN A 37 31.72 -6.23 -7.76
C GLN A 37 31.55 -7.76 -7.81
N PRO A 38 31.63 -8.47 -6.70
CA PRO A 38 31.26 -9.87 -6.66
C PRO A 38 29.74 -9.96 -6.76
N GLU A 39 29.24 -10.14 -7.97
CA GLU A 39 27.90 -10.66 -8.20
C GLU A 39 27.89 -12.10 -7.63
N ASN A 40 27.38 -12.25 -6.41
CA ASN A 40 27.25 -13.56 -5.76
C ASN A 40 26.16 -14.38 -6.48
N GLN A 41 26.45 -14.76 -7.72
CA GLN A 41 25.60 -15.57 -8.59
C GLN A 41 26.15 -16.99 -8.60
N ALA A 42 25.52 -17.89 -7.87
CA ALA A 42 25.73 -19.31 -8.09
C ALA A 42 25.37 -19.63 -9.54
N LYS A 43 26.38 -19.86 -10.38
CA LYS A 43 26.22 -20.35 -11.75
C LYS A 43 25.87 -21.84 -11.68
N THR A 44 24.74 -22.21 -12.25
CA THR A 44 24.54 -23.63 -12.64
C THR A 44 25.30 -23.89 -13.95
N ASP A 45 25.77 -25.10 -14.18
CA ASP A 45 26.51 -25.51 -15.37
C ASP A 45 25.77 -25.25 -16.70
N ASP A 46 24.44 -25.02 -16.65
CA ASP A 46 23.57 -24.79 -17.81
C ASP A 46 23.31 -23.29 -18.15
N GLY A 47 24.04 -22.33 -17.56
CA GLY A 47 23.93 -20.91 -17.91
C GLY A 47 22.69 -20.18 -17.39
N VAL A 48 21.78 -20.85 -16.67
CA VAL A 48 20.57 -20.28 -16.10
C VAL A 48 20.93 -19.50 -14.84
N GLN A 49 20.66 -18.23 -14.81
CA GLN A 49 20.86 -17.39 -13.62
C GLN A 49 19.95 -17.87 -12.48
N VAL A 50 20.52 -18.36 -11.39
CA VAL A 50 19.75 -18.80 -10.21
C VAL A 50 19.19 -17.57 -9.50
N VAL A 51 17.86 -17.53 -9.32
CA VAL A 51 17.18 -16.53 -8.46
C VAL A 51 16.86 -17.21 -7.15
N THR A 52 17.39 -16.65 -6.06
CA THR A 52 17.13 -17.15 -4.71
C THR A 52 16.15 -16.25 -3.96
N VAL A 53 15.40 -16.86 -3.05
CA VAL A 53 14.42 -16.20 -2.18
C VAL A 53 14.57 -16.70 -0.75
N THR A 54 14.05 -15.94 0.20
CA THR A 54 14.07 -16.28 1.63
C THR A 54 12.68 -16.50 2.23
N ALA A 55 11.70 -16.72 1.36
CA ALA A 55 10.27 -16.81 1.71
C ALA A 55 9.93 -17.91 2.74
N GLN A 56 10.77 -18.96 2.88
CA GLN A 56 10.61 -20.02 3.89
C GLN A 56 11.60 -19.92 5.06
N GLY A 57 12.16 -18.72 5.29
CA GLY A 57 13.14 -18.51 6.35
C GLY A 57 14.53 -19.09 6.07
N ARG A 58 14.80 -19.49 4.83
CA ARG A 58 16.11 -19.94 4.33
C ARG A 58 16.26 -19.55 2.87
N THR A 59 17.49 -19.39 2.43
CA THR A 59 17.80 -19.08 1.01
C THR A 59 17.55 -20.30 0.13
N GLU A 60 16.63 -20.18 -0.83
CA GLU A 60 16.27 -21.26 -1.74
C GLU A 60 16.15 -20.76 -3.19
N ASN A 61 16.42 -21.66 -4.15
CA ASN A 61 16.15 -21.39 -5.55
C ASN A 61 14.63 -21.30 -5.77
N VAL A 62 14.16 -20.21 -6.40
CA VAL A 62 12.74 -19.94 -6.69
C VAL A 62 12.06 -21.09 -7.45
N LEU A 63 12.81 -21.83 -8.28
CA LEU A 63 12.30 -23.00 -9.02
C LEU A 63 12.00 -24.21 -8.13
N LYS A 64 12.51 -24.25 -6.89
CA LYS A 64 12.32 -25.34 -5.93
C LYS A 64 11.28 -25.04 -4.84
N ILE A 65 10.67 -23.84 -4.87
CA ILE A 65 9.63 -23.47 -3.93
C ILE A 65 8.27 -23.90 -4.46
N PRO A 66 7.51 -24.73 -3.74
CA PRO A 66 6.32 -25.39 -4.26
C PRO A 66 5.02 -24.56 -4.09
N TYR A 67 5.09 -23.29 -4.41
CA TYR A 67 3.96 -22.36 -4.57
C TYR A 67 4.35 -21.22 -5.50
N ASN A 68 3.37 -20.41 -5.91
CA ASN A 68 3.63 -19.34 -6.87
C ASN A 68 4.31 -18.15 -6.20
N ILE A 69 5.47 -17.74 -6.70
CA ILE A 69 6.27 -16.63 -6.21
C ILE A 69 6.94 -15.91 -7.38
N SER A 70 6.79 -14.59 -7.41
CA SER A 70 7.51 -13.70 -8.32
C SER A 70 8.64 -12.98 -7.59
N VAL A 71 9.72 -12.70 -8.29
CA VAL A 71 10.87 -11.98 -7.76
C VAL A 71 11.22 -10.83 -8.70
N VAL A 72 11.18 -9.61 -8.18
CA VAL A 72 11.66 -8.41 -8.87
C VAL A 72 12.98 -8.00 -8.24
N LYS A 73 14.05 -7.95 -9.02
CA LYS A 73 15.38 -7.58 -8.51
C LYS A 73 15.46 -6.07 -8.29
N GLY A 74 16.17 -5.64 -7.24
CA GLY A 74 16.42 -4.23 -6.98
C GLY A 74 17.15 -3.53 -8.13
N LYS A 75 18.10 -4.23 -8.78
CA LYS A 75 18.75 -3.71 -9.99
C LYS A 75 17.75 -3.41 -11.12
N ASP A 76 16.75 -4.24 -11.32
CA ASP A 76 15.73 -4.02 -12.37
C ASP A 76 14.85 -2.81 -12.01
N LEU A 77 14.54 -2.60 -10.71
CA LEU A 77 13.84 -1.41 -10.23
C LEU A 77 14.67 -0.14 -10.49
N ASP A 78 15.93 -0.17 -10.10
CA ASP A 78 16.88 0.94 -10.28
C ASP A 78 17.11 1.30 -11.75
N ASP A 79 17.36 0.32 -12.62
CA ASP A 79 17.65 0.53 -14.05
C ASP A 79 16.42 1.05 -14.82
N ASN A 80 15.21 0.78 -14.34
CA ASN A 80 13.96 1.24 -14.95
C ASN A 80 13.32 2.44 -14.23
N ASN A 81 14.00 2.99 -13.24
CA ASN A 81 13.52 4.11 -12.42
C ASN A 81 12.13 3.83 -11.82
N ILE A 82 11.92 2.61 -11.32
CA ILE A 82 10.71 2.20 -10.61
C ILE A 82 10.93 2.46 -9.13
N THR A 83 10.28 3.48 -8.58
CA THR A 83 10.41 3.90 -7.18
C THR A 83 9.16 3.61 -6.36
N SER A 84 8.03 3.36 -7.03
CA SER A 84 6.75 3.11 -6.38
C SER A 84 6.34 1.63 -6.39
N GLN A 85 5.67 1.20 -5.33
CA GLN A 85 5.06 -0.12 -5.24
C GLN A 85 4.03 -0.36 -6.35
N THR A 86 3.24 0.66 -6.70
CA THR A 86 2.22 0.58 -7.75
C THR A 86 2.83 0.25 -9.11
N ASP A 87 3.90 0.92 -9.51
CA ASP A 87 4.56 0.65 -10.80
C ASP A 87 5.22 -0.73 -10.81
N MET A 88 5.82 -1.15 -9.70
CA MET A 88 6.45 -2.46 -9.56
C MET A 88 5.41 -3.59 -9.66
N LEU A 89 4.28 -3.49 -8.94
CA LEU A 89 3.27 -4.53 -8.93
C LEU A 89 2.53 -4.68 -10.27
N ARG A 90 2.48 -3.65 -11.11
CA ARG A 90 1.98 -3.77 -12.49
C ARG A 90 2.82 -4.70 -13.37
N GLU A 91 4.06 -4.96 -13.01
CA GLU A 91 4.94 -5.91 -13.70
C GLU A 91 4.86 -7.33 -13.08
N VAL A 92 4.01 -7.57 -12.09
CA VAL A 92 3.84 -8.87 -11.41
C VAL A 92 2.52 -9.50 -11.81
N ALA A 93 2.54 -10.77 -12.25
CA ALA A 93 1.33 -11.51 -12.56
C ALA A 93 0.45 -11.68 -11.31
N GLY A 94 -0.88 -11.62 -11.47
CA GLY A 94 -1.84 -11.83 -10.38
C GLY A 94 -2.00 -10.67 -9.40
N ALA A 95 -1.19 -9.62 -9.53
CA ALA A 95 -1.28 -8.44 -8.70
C ALA A 95 -2.00 -7.28 -9.41
N SER A 96 -2.83 -6.56 -8.68
CA SER A 96 -3.40 -5.27 -9.09
C SER A 96 -3.33 -4.28 -7.93
N VAL A 97 -3.37 -2.99 -8.24
CA VAL A 97 -3.25 -1.93 -7.26
C VAL A 97 -4.22 -0.80 -7.59
N VAL A 98 -5.02 -0.40 -6.61
CA VAL A 98 -5.74 0.88 -6.69
C VAL A 98 -4.78 2.00 -6.35
N SER A 99 -4.65 2.96 -7.23
CA SER A 99 -3.66 4.05 -7.10
C SER A 99 -4.26 5.20 -6.29
N HIS A 100 -4.08 5.19 -4.97
CA HIS A 100 -4.55 6.27 -4.07
C HIS A 100 -3.69 7.52 -4.04
N ASP A 101 -2.75 7.64 -4.99
CA ASP A 101 -1.81 8.76 -5.09
C ASP A 101 -0.79 8.88 -3.93
N ALA A 102 -0.11 10.04 -3.87
CA ALA A 102 0.91 10.31 -2.88
C ALA A 102 0.37 10.50 -1.46
N ARG A 103 -0.93 10.79 -1.26
CA ARG A 103 -1.54 10.87 0.08
C ARG A 103 -1.54 9.51 0.77
N ALA A 104 -1.74 8.46 -0.01
CA ALA A 104 -1.69 7.09 0.48
C ALA A 104 -0.27 6.53 0.61
N SER A 105 0.76 7.27 0.23
CA SER A 105 2.14 6.77 0.23
C SER A 105 2.69 6.41 1.61
N GLY A 106 2.01 6.74 2.67
CA GLY A 106 2.32 6.28 4.03
C GLY A 106 1.30 5.25 4.56
N VAL A 107 0.33 4.83 3.77
CA VAL A 107 -0.66 3.79 4.13
C VAL A 107 -0.37 2.56 3.29
N VAL A 108 -0.73 1.37 3.77
CA VAL A 108 -0.73 0.17 2.93
C VAL A 108 -1.62 0.46 1.72
N SER A 109 -1.04 0.39 0.52
CA SER A 109 -1.82 0.54 -0.71
C SER A 109 -2.78 -0.63 -0.83
N ASP A 110 -3.91 -0.43 -1.51
CA ASP A 110 -4.84 -1.50 -1.82
C ASP A 110 -4.23 -2.43 -2.87
N VAL A 111 -3.32 -3.28 -2.39
CA VAL A 111 -2.75 -4.36 -3.17
C VAL A 111 -3.73 -5.51 -3.17
N THR A 112 -4.12 -5.90 -4.35
CA THR A 112 -4.99 -7.07 -4.56
C THR A 112 -4.19 -8.16 -5.25
N ILE A 113 -4.19 -9.36 -4.68
CA ILE A 113 -3.63 -10.56 -5.31
C ILE A 113 -4.76 -11.57 -5.48
N ARG A 114 -4.86 -12.17 -6.68
CA ARG A 114 -5.88 -13.17 -7.02
C ARG A 114 -7.32 -12.69 -6.80
N GLY A 115 -7.55 -11.38 -6.90
CA GLY A 115 -8.89 -10.81 -6.82
C GLY A 115 -9.50 -10.75 -5.42
N LEU A 116 -8.73 -11.02 -4.35
CA LEU A 116 -9.23 -10.90 -3.00
C LEU A 116 -9.22 -9.42 -2.58
N ASN A 117 -10.23 -8.69 -3.01
CA ASN A 117 -10.45 -7.30 -2.62
C ASN A 117 -11.86 -7.08 -2.10
N VAL A 118 -11.95 -6.36 -1.01
CA VAL A 118 -13.21 -6.07 -0.29
C VAL A 118 -13.40 -4.58 -0.06
N THR A 119 -12.34 -3.80 -0.26
CA THR A 119 -12.33 -2.37 0.00
C THR A 119 -12.79 -1.63 -1.25
N PRO A 120 -13.86 -0.83 -1.19
CA PRO A 120 -14.16 0.12 -2.26
C PRO A 120 -13.00 1.10 -2.37
N ALA A 121 -12.69 1.55 -3.56
CA ALA A 121 -11.61 2.50 -3.83
C ALA A 121 -11.71 3.84 -3.05
N ALA A 122 -12.76 4.00 -2.27
CA ALA A 122 -13.12 5.22 -1.55
C ALA A 122 -12.33 5.50 -0.27
N GLU A 123 -11.69 4.49 0.31
CA GLU A 123 -11.32 4.55 1.73
C GLU A 123 -9.92 5.06 2.04
N GLY A 124 -9.16 5.51 1.04
CA GLY A 124 -7.80 6.02 1.24
C GLY A 124 -7.66 7.16 2.26
N ASP A 125 -8.77 7.80 2.62
CA ASP A 125 -8.78 8.93 3.54
C ASP A 125 -9.17 8.56 4.98
N PHE A 126 -9.81 7.40 5.19
CA PHE A 126 -10.27 6.96 6.50
C PHE A 126 -9.74 5.58 6.86
N GLN A 127 -8.98 5.49 7.93
CA GLN A 127 -8.40 4.22 8.37
C GLN A 127 -9.45 3.37 9.05
N LEU A 128 -10.03 2.41 8.34
CA LEU A 128 -10.83 1.36 8.94
C LEU A 128 -9.96 0.42 9.77
N SER A 129 -10.59 -0.38 10.60
CA SER A 129 -9.89 -1.36 11.42
C SER A 129 -9.63 -2.68 10.70
N THR A 130 -10.05 -2.81 9.46
CA THR A 130 -9.86 -4.02 8.65
C THR A 130 -8.38 -4.23 8.32
N THR A 131 -7.92 -5.46 8.50
CA THR A 131 -6.59 -5.86 8.06
C THR A 131 -6.61 -6.04 6.54
N PRO A 132 -5.59 -5.58 5.80
CA PRO A 132 -5.48 -5.84 4.36
C PRO A 132 -5.50 -7.34 4.04
N THR A 133 -5.89 -7.70 2.81
CA THR A 133 -5.86 -9.09 2.31
C THR A 133 -4.47 -9.54 1.88
N VAL A 134 -3.54 -8.61 1.72
CA VAL A 134 -2.13 -8.86 1.37
C VAL A 134 -1.24 -8.25 2.43
N SER A 135 -0.44 -9.08 3.08
CA SER A 135 0.53 -8.63 4.08
C SER A 135 1.79 -8.07 3.42
N VAL A 136 2.40 -7.08 4.07
CA VAL A 136 3.62 -6.42 3.59
C VAL A 136 4.71 -6.50 4.65
N TYR A 137 5.94 -6.83 4.21
CA TYR A 137 7.11 -6.92 5.07
C TYR A 137 8.28 -6.13 4.51
N VAL A 138 9.06 -5.53 5.39
CA VAL A 138 10.42 -5.08 5.11
C VAL A 138 11.35 -6.03 5.86
N ASP A 139 12.16 -6.78 5.11
CA ASP A 139 12.93 -7.94 5.61
C ASP A 139 12.01 -8.94 6.36
N ASN A 140 12.14 -9.06 7.67
CA ASN A 140 11.28 -9.89 8.51
C ASN A 140 10.29 -9.08 9.38
N THR A 141 10.20 -7.76 9.19
CA THR A 141 9.31 -6.90 9.95
C THR A 141 7.99 -6.68 9.21
N PRO A 142 6.83 -7.07 9.77
CA PRO A 142 5.53 -6.71 9.19
C PRO A 142 5.31 -5.19 9.25
N THR A 143 4.81 -4.61 8.15
CA THR A 143 4.61 -3.18 8.02
C THR A 143 3.19 -2.85 7.57
N PHE A 144 2.71 -1.68 7.99
CA PHE A 144 1.41 -1.13 7.63
C PHE A 144 1.55 0.24 6.95
N ALA A 145 2.73 0.53 6.39
CA ALA A 145 3.04 1.70 5.58
C ALA A 145 3.75 1.30 4.29
N ASN A 146 3.59 2.11 3.26
CA ASN A 146 4.32 1.97 2.01
C ASN A 146 5.66 2.69 2.12
N PHE A 147 6.74 1.98 1.84
CA PHE A 147 8.08 2.55 1.74
C PHE A 147 8.48 2.71 0.28
N ILE A 148 9.28 3.75 0.01
CA ILE A 148 9.88 3.97 -1.31
C ILE A 148 10.83 2.82 -1.65
N LEU A 149 10.85 2.41 -2.93
CA LEU A 149 11.66 1.28 -3.39
C LEU A 149 13.10 1.72 -3.70
N LYS A 150 13.88 1.98 -2.65
CA LYS A 150 15.29 2.40 -2.76
C LYS A 150 16.17 1.49 -1.93
N ASP A 151 17.36 1.20 -2.44
CA ASP A 151 18.35 0.29 -1.84
C ASP A 151 17.81 -1.12 -1.56
N ILE A 152 16.91 -1.59 -2.44
CA ILE A 152 16.27 -2.90 -2.40
C ILE A 152 17.19 -3.93 -3.06
N ASN A 153 17.37 -5.10 -2.43
CA ASN A 153 18.00 -6.27 -3.04
C ASN A 153 17.02 -6.94 -4.02
N ARG A 154 15.82 -7.21 -3.54
CA ARG A 154 14.72 -7.80 -4.32
C ARG A 154 13.39 -7.61 -3.63
N VAL A 155 12.32 -7.74 -4.40
CA VAL A 155 10.96 -7.86 -3.88
C VAL A 155 10.46 -9.26 -4.17
N GLU A 156 9.97 -9.94 -3.16
CA GLU A 156 9.36 -11.28 -3.25
C GLU A 156 7.84 -11.12 -3.13
N VAL A 157 7.08 -11.57 -4.14
CA VAL A 157 5.62 -11.54 -4.13
C VAL A 157 5.11 -12.98 -4.11
N LEU A 158 4.66 -13.42 -2.93
CA LEU A 158 4.09 -14.73 -2.68
C LEU A 158 2.60 -14.65 -2.96
N ARG A 159 2.09 -15.50 -3.84
CA ARG A 159 0.67 -15.50 -4.24
C ARG A 159 -0.09 -16.66 -3.59
N GLY A 160 -1.34 -16.37 -3.22
CA GLY A 160 -2.18 -17.29 -2.45
C GLY A 160 -1.90 -17.23 -0.94
N PRO A 161 -2.77 -17.86 -0.14
CA PRO A 161 -2.73 -17.78 1.31
C PRO A 161 -1.39 -18.23 1.90
N GLN A 162 -0.85 -17.39 2.77
CA GLN A 162 0.41 -17.60 3.49
C GLN A 162 0.19 -17.64 5.01
N GLY A 163 -1.05 -17.95 5.46
CA GLY A 163 -1.46 -17.85 6.85
C GLY A 163 -0.63 -18.70 7.81
N THR A 164 -0.09 -19.83 7.36
CA THR A 164 0.73 -20.72 8.21
C THR A 164 2.08 -20.12 8.58
N LEU A 165 2.69 -19.30 7.73
CA LEU A 165 3.99 -18.67 7.99
C LEU A 165 3.87 -17.21 8.39
N TYR A 166 3.01 -16.46 7.72
CA TYR A 166 2.92 -14.99 7.84
C TYR A 166 1.72 -14.50 8.67
N GLY A 167 0.77 -15.39 9.02
CA GLY A 167 -0.34 -15.05 9.92
C GLY A 167 -1.43 -14.21 9.29
N SER A 168 -2.03 -13.31 10.08
CA SER A 168 -3.18 -12.49 9.68
C SER A 168 -2.86 -11.53 8.53
N GLY A 169 -3.82 -11.35 7.62
CA GLY A 169 -3.68 -10.43 6.47
C GLY A 169 -2.95 -11.05 5.29
N SER A 170 -2.70 -12.35 5.27
CA SER A 170 -2.03 -13.07 4.17
C SER A 170 -3.01 -13.98 3.41
N LEU A 171 -4.22 -13.51 3.11
CA LEU A 171 -5.24 -14.25 2.34
C LEU A 171 -4.88 -14.32 0.86
N GLY A 172 -4.72 -13.16 0.21
CA GLY A 172 -4.31 -13.09 -1.19
C GLY A 172 -2.84 -13.40 -1.41
N GLY A 173 -2.01 -13.09 -0.43
CA GLY A 173 -0.56 -13.26 -0.53
C GLY A 173 0.24 -12.38 0.42
N THR A 174 1.55 -12.32 0.15
CA THR A 174 2.51 -11.53 0.91
C THR A 174 3.50 -10.84 -0.02
N VAL A 175 3.77 -9.56 0.20
CA VAL A 175 4.82 -8.80 -0.48
C VAL A 175 5.97 -8.55 0.51
N ARG A 176 7.19 -8.96 0.16
CA ARG A 176 8.38 -8.78 0.99
C ARG A 176 9.41 -7.94 0.27
N TYR A 177 9.81 -6.85 0.88
CA TYR A 177 10.93 -6.00 0.46
C TYR A 177 12.17 -6.45 1.18
N ILE A 178 13.09 -7.09 0.47
CA ILE A 178 14.37 -7.53 1.03
C ILE A 178 15.39 -6.44 0.72
N MET A 179 15.93 -5.85 1.77
CA MET A 179 16.89 -4.76 1.68
C MET A 179 18.29 -5.29 1.36
N ASN A 180 19.19 -4.40 0.91
CA ASN A 180 20.60 -4.77 0.78
C ASN A 180 21.28 -4.77 2.15
N ASP A 181 21.98 -5.86 2.47
CA ASP A 181 22.82 -5.99 3.68
C ASP A 181 24.11 -5.17 3.53
N PRO A 182 24.76 -4.78 4.66
CA PRO A 182 26.15 -4.35 4.64
C PRO A 182 27.10 -5.43 4.11
N ASP A 183 28.15 -5.02 3.42
CA ASP A 183 29.18 -5.89 2.83
C ASP A 183 30.52 -5.68 3.53
N PHE A 184 31.21 -6.79 3.90
CA PHE A 184 32.49 -6.76 4.59
C PHE A 184 33.69 -6.53 3.65
N ASP A 185 33.53 -6.71 2.32
CA ASP A 185 34.65 -6.83 1.40
C ASP A 185 35.27 -5.47 1.05
N SER A 186 34.44 -4.47 0.75
CA SER A 186 34.98 -3.20 0.26
C SER A 186 34.14 -1.98 0.63
N PHE A 187 34.80 -0.85 0.74
CA PHE A 187 34.14 0.46 0.74
C PHE A 187 33.67 0.77 -0.67
N TYR A 188 32.38 1.08 -0.80
CA TYR A 188 31.81 1.59 -2.05
C TYR A 188 30.62 2.51 -1.76
N GLY A 189 30.28 3.33 -2.73
CA GLY A 189 29.13 4.19 -2.67
C GLY A 189 28.40 4.29 -4.00
N LYS A 190 27.17 4.75 -3.93
CA LYS A 190 26.30 5.00 -5.08
C LYS A 190 25.57 6.32 -4.88
N VAL A 191 25.55 7.16 -5.90
CA VAL A 191 24.72 8.37 -5.97
C VAL A 191 23.80 8.24 -7.17
N ASP A 192 22.50 8.39 -6.94
CA ASP A 192 21.48 8.45 -8.00
C ASP A 192 20.84 9.84 -8.00
N SER A 193 20.54 10.37 -9.18
CA SER A 193 19.78 11.61 -9.35
C SER A 193 18.87 11.50 -10.55
N SER A 194 17.64 12.03 -10.43
CA SER A 194 16.72 12.13 -11.55
C SER A 194 15.98 13.45 -11.59
N VAL A 195 15.69 13.92 -12.81
CA VAL A 195 14.84 15.07 -13.09
C VAL A 195 13.83 14.67 -14.14
N SER A 196 12.55 14.98 -13.90
CA SER A 196 11.49 14.66 -14.84
C SER A 196 10.38 15.71 -14.84
N LYS A 197 9.51 15.63 -15.84
CA LYS A 197 8.32 16.45 -15.94
C LYS A 197 7.11 15.58 -16.27
N THR A 198 6.09 15.67 -15.41
CA THR A 198 4.78 15.05 -15.62
C THR A 198 3.90 15.98 -16.45
N TYR A 199 3.08 15.41 -17.33
CA TYR A 199 2.08 16.16 -18.07
C TYR A 199 1.12 16.87 -17.11
N ASN A 200 0.73 18.08 -17.41
CA ASN A 200 -0.07 18.97 -16.56
C ASN A 200 0.60 19.37 -15.22
N SER A 201 1.90 19.08 -15.02
CA SER A 201 2.56 19.45 -13.75
C SER A 201 2.95 20.94 -13.71
N GLY A 202 2.87 21.50 -12.49
CA GLY A 202 3.25 22.90 -12.23
C GLY A 202 4.76 23.16 -12.27
N GLY A 203 5.59 22.11 -12.22
CA GLY A 203 7.05 22.22 -12.19
C GLY A 203 7.75 20.95 -12.66
N THR A 204 8.94 20.72 -12.15
CA THR A 204 9.73 19.50 -12.39
C THR A 204 9.78 18.62 -11.15
N ASN A 205 9.77 17.31 -11.36
CA ASN A 205 10.02 16.32 -10.32
C ASN A 205 11.54 16.11 -10.20
N ASN A 206 12.01 15.81 -9.01
CA ASN A 206 13.41 15.47 -8.77
C ASN A 206 13.56 14.39 -7.69
N SER A 207 14.58 13.57 -7.82
CA SER A 207 14.97 12.56 -6.83
C SER A 207 16.48 12.59 -6.69
N GLU A 208 16.98 12.51 -5.49
CA GLU A 208 18.41 12.45 -5.15
C GLU A 208 18.60 11.46 -4.03
N ASP A 209 19.49 10.48 -4.19
CA ASP A 209 19.79 9.49 -3.18
C ASP A 209 21.26 9.08 -3.18
N ILE A 210 21.73 8.69 -2.01
CA ILE A 210 23.08 8.19 -1.76
C ILE A 210 23.03 6.89 -0.97
N VAL A 211 23.88 5.96 -1.34
CA VAL A 211 24.14 4.73 -0.61
C VAL A 211 25.64 4.64 -0.33
N LEU A 212 26.00 4.26 0.91
CA LEU A 212 27.38 4.03 1.33
C LEU A 212 27.48 2.68 2.02
N ASN A 213 28.45 1.87 1.64
CA ASN A 213 28.88 0.66 2.33
C ASN A 213 30.23 0.87 2.96
N ILE A 214 30.36 0.64 4.27
CA ILE A 214 31.56 0.94 5.06
C ILE A 214 31.96 -0.30 5.85
N PRO A 215 32.91 -1.11 5.38
CA PRO A 215 33.47 -2.21 6.16
C PRO A 215 34.44 -1.63 7.21
N PHE A 216 34.22 -1.98 8.47
CA PHE A 216 35.15 -1.65 9.56
C PHE A 216 36.18 -2.74 9.81
N SER A 217 35.78 -3.99 9.51
CA SER A 217 36.64 -5.18 9.62
C SER A 217 36.04 -6.28 8.72
N LYS A 218 36.66 -7.46 8.72
CA LYS A 218 36.18 -8.63 7.98
C LYS A 218 34.87 -9.22 8.51
N ASN A 219 34.41 -8.75 9.66
CA ASN A 219 33.21 -9.24 10.34
C ASN A 219 32.34 -8.12 10.94
N LEU A 220 32.60 -6.87 10.55
CA LEU A 220 31.78 -5.71 10.96
C LEU A 220 31.69 -4.72 9.80
N ALA A 221 30.49 -4.46 9.35
CA ALA A 221 30.23 -3.47 8.30
C ALA A 221 28.96 -2.66 8.60
N MET A 222 28.87 -1.50 8.00
CA MET A 222 27.73 -0.60 8.07
C MET A 222 27.28 -0.20 6.67
N ARG A 223 25.98 -0.12 6.45
CA ARG A 223 25.37 0.43 5.23
C ARG A 223 24.46 1.59 5.59
N LEU A 224 24.59 2.66 4.85
CA LEU A 224 23.76 3.86 4.96
C LEU A 224 23.12 4.13 3.62
N SER A 225 21.82 4.36 3.60
CA SER A 225 21.11 4.93 2.44
C SER A 225 20.24 6.11 2.88
N ALA A 226 20.21 7.16 2.08
CA ALA A 226 19.39 8.34 2.34
C ALA A 226 19.03 9.06 1.05
N GLY A 227 17.87 9.68 1.02
CA GLY A 227 17.46 10.42 -0.16
C GLY A 227 16.18 11.23 0.03
N LYS A 228 15.81 11.90 -1.04
CA LYS A 228 14.57 12.65 -1.15
C LYS A 228 13.99 12.52 -2.55
N GLU A 229 12.66 12.54 -2.62
CA GLU A 229 11.90 12.60 -3.86
C GLU A 229 10.89 13.74 -3.76
N TYR A 230 10.74 14.51 -4.81
CA TYR A 230 9.77 15.58 -4.94
C TYR A 230 9.05 15.47 -6.27
N ASP A 231 7.72 15.37 -6.22
CA ASP A 231 6.82 15.44 -7.36
C ASP A 231 6.03 16.75 -7.33
N SER A 232 5.99 17.46 -8.47
CA SER A 232 5.45 18.82 -8.53
C SER A 232 3.93 18.90 -8.60
N GLY A 233 3.23 17.76 -8.61
CA GLY A 233 1.78 17.69 -8.73
C GLY A 233 1.27 17.93 -10.17
N TYR A 234 0.03 17.52 -10.43
CA TYR A 234 -0.63 17.62 -11.73
C TYR A 234 -2.16 17.72 -11.65
N ILE A 235 -2.74 17.74 -10.44
CA ILE A 235 -4.18 17.94 -10.23
C ILE A 235 -4.44 19.39 -9.84
N ASP A 236 -5.36 20.02 -10.57
CA ASP A 236 -5.78 21.39 -10.35
C ASP A 236 -7.05 21.40 -9.51
N TYR A 237 -7.03 22.06 -8.36
CA TYR A 237 -8.20 22.30 -7.52
C TYR A 237 -8.95 23.52 -8.06
N ALA A 238 -10.09 23.29 -8.72
CA ALA A 238 -10.77 24.32 -9.52
C ALA A 238 -11.59 25.30 -8.68
N ASN A 239 -12.11 24.92 -7.52
CA ASN A 239 -13.17 25.61 -6.79
C ASN A 239 -12.86 25.89 -5.32
N VAL A 240 -11.57 26.00 -4.96
CA VAL A 240 -11.17 26.25 -3.56
C VAL A 240 -11.78 27.56 -3.06
N TYR A 241 -12.49 27.50 -1.95
CA TYR A 241 -13.12 28.69 -1.37
C TYR A 241 -12.09 29.75 -0.98
N VAL A 242 -12.38 30.99 -1.29
CA VAL A 242 -11.68 32.15 -0.71
C VAL A 242 -12.18 32.33 0.71
N LEU A 243 -11.25 32.25 1.67
CA LEU A 243 -11.55 32.35 3.09
C LEU A 243 -11.25 33.77 3.63
N ASP A 244 -12.01 34.20 4.60
CA ASP A 244 -11.70 35.41 5.39
C ASP A 244 -10.52 35.17 6.34
N GLY A 245 -10.10 36.21 7.06
CA GLY A 245 -9.01 36.09 8.05
C GLY A 245 -9.30 35.19 9.25
N LYS A 246 -10.50 34.59 9.34
CA LYS A 246 -10.93 33.67 10.39
C LYS A 246 -11.11 32.23 9.86
N GLY A 247 -10.85 32.00 8.58
CA GLY A 247 -11.02 30.70 7.93
C GLY A 247 -12.46 30.39 7.51
N THR A 248 -13.34 31.36 7.48
CA THR A 248 -14.72 31.22 7.02
C THR A 248 -14.80 31.57 5.53
N PRO A 249 -15.58 30.85 4.70
CA PRO A 249 -15.78 31.22 3.31
C PRO A 249 -16.37 32.64 3.19
N VAL A 250 -15.76 33.47 2.33
CA VAL A 250 -16.20 34.83 2.08
C VAL A 250 -17.64 34.81 1.59
N ALA A 251 -18.53 35.52 2.28
CA ALA A 251 -19.96 35.60 1.93
C ALA A 251 -20.18 36.40 0.66
N PRO A 252 -21.12 35.98 -0.22
CA PRO A 252 -21.51 36.76 -1.37
C PRO A 252 -22.07 38.14 -0.93
N SER A 253 -21.60 39.21 -1.52
CA SER A 253 -22.10 40.57 -1.27
C SER A 253 -21.99 41.41 -2.51
N GLY A 254 -22.91 42.40 -2.70
CA GLY A 254 -22.89 43.36 -3.81
C GLY A 254 -23.05 42.68 -5.20
N ILE A 255 -22.24 43.07 -6.18
CA ILE A 255 -22.31 42.55 -7.55
C ILE A 255 -21.51 41.23 -7.60
N LEU A 256 -22.19 40.10 -7.69
CA LEU A 256 -21.57 38.74 -7.69
C LEU A 256 -20.53 38.57 -8.81
N SER A 257 -20.70 39.16 -9.97
CA SER A 257 -19.78 39.05 -11.10
C SER A 257 -18.39 39.67 -10.85
N THR A 258 -18.25 40.49 -9.79
CA THR A 258 -16.97 41.13 -9.43
C THR A 258 -16.34 40.55 -8.18
N GLN A 259 -16.95 39.51 -7.58
CA GLN A 259 -16.47 38.88 -6.36
C GLN A 259 -15.76 37.58 -6.65
N GLU A 260 -14.55 37.44 -6.14
CA GLU A 260 -13.80 36.24 -6.16
C GLU A 260 -14.18 35.37 -4.95
N LEU A 261 -15.13 34.43 -5.13
CA LEU A 261 -15.63 33.54 -4.09
C LEU A 261 -14.87 32.20 -4.03
N THR A 262 -14.28 31.81 -5.16
CA THR A 262 -13.44 30.63 -5.32
C THR A 262 -12.20 31.00 -6.11
N ARG A 263 -11.17 30.20 -5.93
CA ARG A 263 -9.92 30.29 -6.70
C ARG A 263 -9.48 28.93 -7.20
N SER A 264 -8.79 28.90 -8.32
CA SER A 264 -8.09 27.71 -8.78
C SER A 264 -6.70 27.64 -8.15
N VAL A 265 -6.30 26.43 -7.73
CA VAL A 265 -4.95 26.12 -7.24
C VAL A 265 -4.38 25.05 -8.15
N PRO A 266 -3.47 25.41 -9.09
CA PRO A 266 -2.92 24.46 -10.03
C PRO A 266 -1.93 23.50 -9.34
N ALA A 267 -1.85 22.29 -9.88
CA ALA A 267 -0.88 21.26 -9.46
C ALA A 267 -0.82 21.06 -7.92
N ALA A 268 -2.00 21.03 -7.27
CA ALA A 268 -2.11 21.05 -5.82
C ALA A 268 -1.60 19.77 -5.16
N ASN A 269 -1.57 18.64 -5.86
CA ASN A 269 -1.19 17.31 -5.35
C ASN A 269 0.34 17.04 -5.40
N TRP A 270 1.17 18.07 -5.18
CA TRP A 270 2.60 17.86 -5.04
C TRP A 270 2.92 16.93 -3.87
N SER A 271 4.01 16.16 -3.99
CA SER A 271 4.47 15.29 -2.91
C SER A 271 5.96 15.45 -2.63
N LYS A 272 6.35 15.22 -1.38
CA LYS A 272 7.73 15.20 -0.94
C LYS A 272 7.96 14.01 -0.01
N ILE A 273 8.90 13.15 -0.38
CA ILE A 273 9.36 12.03 0.43
C ILE A 273 10.80 12.29 0.83
N VAL A 274 11.12 12.04 2.11
CA VAL A 274 12.49 12.01 2.63
C VAL A 274 12.65 10.69 3.37
N TYR A 275 13.72 9.96 3.12
CA TYR A 275 13.98 8.67 3.74
C TYR A 275 15.44 8.51 4.12
N ASP A 276 15.68 7.69 5.11
CA ASP A 276 17.00 7.24 5.53
C ASP A 276 16.94 5.82 6.12
N ARG A 277 18.00 5.05 5.89
CA ARG A 277 18.22 3.73 6.48
C ARG A 277 19.66 3.58 6.91
N LEU A 278 19.86 3.02 8.09
CA LEU A 278 21.14 2.59 8.63
C LEU A 278 21.05 1.11 8.99
N SER A 279 21.99 0.31 8.53
CA SER A 279 22.14 -1.09 8.93
C SER A 279 23.58 -1.36 9.36
N VAL A 280 23.75 -2.13 10.42
CA VAL A 280 25.03 -2.60 10.95
C VAL A 280 24.99 -4.12 11.02
N LEU A 281 25.91 -4.74 10.30
CA LEU A 281 26.07 -6.19 10.24
C LEU A 281 27.34 -6.60 10.96
N ALA A 282 27.21 -7.59 11.84
CA ALA A 282 28.34 -8.17 12.58
C ALA A 282 28.30 -9.71 12.54
N GLU A 283 29.44 -10.34 12.32
CA GLU A 283 29.66 -11.78 12.42
C GLU A 283 30.74 -12.05 13.47
N PRO A 284 30.41 -11.99 14.79
CA PRO A 284 31.38 -12.18 15.87
C PRO A 284 32.07 -13.55 15.84
N THR A 285 31.35 -14.57 15.38
CA THR A 285 31.86 -15.91 15.08
C THR A 285 31.30 -16.39 13.74
N PRO A 286 31.89 -17.44 13.10
CA PRO A 286 31.36 -17.96 11.85
C PRO A 286 29.91 -18.49 11.93
N GLU A 287 29.46 -18.81 13.13
CA GLU A 287 28.12 -19.34 13.38
C GLU A 287 27.07 -18.26 13.70
N LEU A 288 27.51 -17.06 14.09
CA LEU A 288 26.61 -16.00 14.58
C LEU A 288 26.65 -14.78 13.66
N LYS A 289 25.51 -14.51 13.00
CA LYS A 289 25.22 -13.28 12.26
C LYS A 289 24.28 -12.41 13.07
N LEU A 290 24.59 -11.13 13.22
CA LEU A 290 23.77 -10.13 13.89
C LEU A 290 23.58 -8.93 12.94
N GLU A 291 22.34 -8.48 12.75
CA GLU A 291 22.04 -7.27 12.01
C GLU A 291 21.13 -6.36 12.82
N LEU A 292 21.55 -5.11 13.01
CA LEU A 292 20.75 -4.04 13.57
C LEU A 292 20.43 -3.04 12.48
N SER A 293 19.15 -2.84 12.21
CA SER A 293 18.69 -1.87 11.20
C SER A 293 17.75 -0.82 11.78
N TYR A 294 17.82 0.37 11.22
CA TYR A 294 16.89 1.47 11.45
C TYR A 294 16.53 2.07 10.11
N GLN A 295 15.24 2.28 9.87
CA GLN A 295 14.70 2.90 8.66
C GLN A 295 13.65 3.94 9.02
N ARG A 296 13.67 5.06 8.31
CA ARG A 296 12.70 6.14 8.45
C ARG A 296 12.25 6.62 7.08
N GLN A 297 10.98 7.01 6.99
CA GLN A 297 10.42 7.73 5.85
C GLN A 297 9.45 8.81 6.34
N SER A 298 9.54 10.00 5.75
CA SER A 298 8.62 11.14 5.97
C SER A 298 8.00 11.55 4.64
N ASN A 299 6.68 11.55 4.58
CA ASN A 299 5.90 11.96 3.42
C ASN A 299 5.12 13.23 3.73
N ASN A 300 5.09 14.18 2.80
CA ASN A 300 4.22 15.35 2.87
C ASN A 300 3.62 15.59 1.48
N VAL A 301 2.34 15.87 1.43
CA VAL A 301 1.62 16.13 0.19
C VAL A 301 0.79 17.41 0.29
N GLY A 302 0.65 18.10 -0.83
CA GLY A 302 -0.09 19.36 -0.89
C GLY A 302 -1.60 19.16 -0.91
N SER A 303 -2.06 18.12 -1.58
CA SER A 303 -3.48 17.76 -1.66
C SER A 303 -3.68 16.37 -2.27
N GLY A 304 -4.92 15.93 -2.41
CA GLY A 304 -5.27 14.66 -3.05
C GLY A 304 -5.00 14.67 -4.56
N GLY A 305 -4.70 13.48 -5.12
CA GLY A 305 -4.39 13.27 -6.54
C GLY A 305 -5.52 12.66 -7.36
N SER A 306 -6.74 12.65 -6.83
CA SER A 306 -7.92 12.08 -7.48
C SER A 306 -8.75 13.17 -8.15
N PRO A 307 -8.85 13.20 -9.49
CA PRO A 307 -9.74 14.15 -10.17
C PRO A 307 -11.20 13.83 -9.91
N THR A 308 -12.03 14.86 -10.04
CA THR A 308 -13.47 14.75 -9.95
C THR A 308 -14.07 14.11 -11.20
N ILE A 309 -15.04 13.20 -11.00
CA ILE A 309 -15.89 12.65 -12.07
C ILE A 309 -17.18 13.48 -12.14
N GLY A 310 -17.73 13.69 -13.35
CA GLY A 310 -19.04 14.30 -13.53
C GLY A 310 -19.03 15.79 -13.84
N LEU A 311 -20.10 16.48 -13.47
CA LEU A 311 -20.37 17.86 -13.85
C LEU A 311 -20.20 18.80 -12.65
N ASN A 312 -19.77 20.02 -12.90
CA ASN A 312 -19.83 21.10 -11.88
C ASN A 312 -21.26 21.66 -11.75
N GLY A 313 -21.48 22.56 -10.78
CA GLY A 313 -22.80 23.17 -10.54
C GLY A 313 -23.38 24.01 -11.71
N ALA A 314 -22.56 24.32 -12.71
CA ALA A 314 -22.99 24.95 -13.94
C ALA A 314 -23.29 23.94 -15.08
N GLY A 315 -23.25 22.63 -14.80
CA GLY A 315 -23.47 21.58 -15.80
C GLY A 315 -22.29 21.37 -16.74
N VAL A 316 -21.09 21.85 -16.42
CA VAL A 316 -19.87 21.66 -17.22
C VAL A 316 -19.05 20.49 -16.70
N PRO A 317 -18.61 19.54 -17.55
CA PRO A 317 -17.75 18.47 -17.12
C PRO A 317 -16.43 18.98 -16.55
N TYR A 318 -15.96 18.36 -15.46
CA TYR A 318 -14.60 18.59 -14.98
C TYR A 318 -13.56 18.05 -15.98
N GLY A 319 -12.43 18.73 -16.07
CA GLY A 319 -11.30 18.25 -16.86
C GLY A 319 -10.64 17.02 -16.25
N PRO A 320 -9.84 16.27 -17.02
CA PRO A 320 -9.26 14.99 -16.62
C PRO A 320 -8.28 15.10 -15.44
N TYR A 321 -7.81 16.28 -15.09
CA TYR A 321 -6.90 16.57 -13.98
C TYR A 321 -7.46 17.65 -13.06
N GLN A 322 -8.77 17.79 -12.98
CA GLN A 322 -9.43 18.77 -12.13
C GLN A 322 -10.14 18.12 -10.95
N PHE A 323 -9.99 18.70 -9.78
CA PHE A 323 -10.74 18.38 -8.58
C PHE A 323 -11.66 19.54 -8.20
N GLY A 324 -12.93 19.23 -7.92
CA GLY A 324 -13.98 20.22 -7.65
C GLY A 324 -14.17 20.58 -6.19
N GLY A 325 -13.36 20.07 -5.28
CA GLY A 325 -13.50 20.32 -3.84
C GLY A 325 -13.31 21.78 -3.44
N ALA A 326 -13.91 22.14 -2.30
CA ALA A 326 -13.90 23.49 -1.75
C ALA A 326 -12.66 23.80 -0.91
N THR A 327 -11.93 22.78 -0.46
CA THR A 327 -10.77 22.87 0.44
C THR A 327 -9.60 22.06 -0.11
N LEU A 328 -8.37 22.54 0.11
CA LEU A 328 -7.17 21.71 -0.13
C LEU A 328 -7.09 20.59 0.92
N GLU A 329 -6.61 19.44 0.48
CA GLU A 329 -6.53 18.22 1.30
C GLU A 329 -5.07 17.79 1.58
N PRO A 330 -4.26 18.61 2.26
CA PRO A 330 -2.89 18.24 2.59
C PRO A 330 -2.83 17.09 3.59
N ALA A 331 -1.75 16.32 3.52
CA ALA A 331 -1.48 15.24 4.46
C ALA A 331 0.01 15.11 4.73
N GLY A 332 0.35 14.52 5.88
CA GLY A 332 1.71 14.19 6.24
C GLY A 332 1.77 12.87 7.00
N ARG A 333 2.88 12.13 6.83
CA ARG A 333 3.09 10.85 7.51
C ARG A 333 4.56 10.59 7.74
N ASP A 334 4.87 10.11 8.94
CA ASP A 334 6.19 9.61 9.32
C ASP A 334 6.09 8.12 9.67
N ALA A 335 7.00 7.29 9.15
CA ALA A 335 7.07 5.86 9.44
C ALA A 335 8.49 5.46 9.80
N TYR A 336 8.63 4.53 10.76
CA TYR A 336 9.91 4.08 11.32
C TYR A 336 9.90 2.57 11.51
N ILE A 337 11.04 1.92 11.20
CA ILE A 337 11.30 0.53 11.55
C ILE A 337 12.64 0.48 12.28
N THR A 338 12.69 -0.27 13.38
CA THR A 338 13.93 -0.68 14.03
C THR A 338 13.88 -2.19 14.19
N ALA A 339 14.87 -2.92 13.70
CA ALA A 339 14.91 -4.37 13.80
C ALA A 339 16.29 -4.85 14.23
N LEU A 340 16.31 -5.86 15.09
CA LEU A 340 17.48 -6.67 15.44
C LEU A 340 17.22 -8.08 14.95
N GLU A 341 18.02 -8.55 14.02
CA GLU A 341 18.00 -9.91 13.51
C GLU A 341 19.26 -10.64 13.98
N ALA A 342 19.09 -11.89 14.41
CA ALA A 342 20.18 -12.74 14.87
C ALA A 342 19.98 -14.16 14.31
N ASP A 343 20.99 -14.67 13.61
CA ASP A 343 21.03 -16.03 13.09
C ASP A 343 22.19 -16.80 13.75
N TYR A 344 21.88 -17.95 14.34
CA TYR A 344 22.89 -18.85 14.88
C TYR A 344 22.85 -20.23 14.20
N ASP A 345 23.95 -20.61 13.59
CA ASP A 345 24.10 -21.90 12.90
C ASP A 345 24.62 -23.01 13.85
N PHE A 346 23.73 -23.93 14.23
CA PHE A 346 24.08 -25.10 15.01
C PHE A 346 24.75 -26.23 14.21
N GLY A 347 24.99 -26.05 12.91
CA GLY A 347 25.43 -27.04 11.96
C GLY A 347 24.32 -27.93 11.40
N PHE A 348 23.40 -28.42 12.23
CA PHE A 348 22.22 -29.18 11.78
C PHE A 348 20.99 -28.33 11.51
N ALA A 349 20.90 -27.14 12.10
CA ALA A 349 19.81 -26.17 11.94
C ALA A 349 20.30 -24.76 12.20
N THR A 350 19.58 -23.76 11.68
CA THR A 350 19.77 -22.35 11.99
C THR A 350 18.64 -21.88 12.89
N LEU A 351 18.97 -21.24 14.01
CA LEU A 351 18.04 -20.52 14.86
C LEU A 351 18.09 -19.05 14.49
N SER A 352 16.96 -18.51 14.00
CA SER A 352 16.78 -17.12 13.68
C SER A 352 15.89 -16.44 14.71
N SER A 353 16.27 -15.25 15.15
CA SER A 353 15.47 -14.36 15.99
C SER A 353 15.29 -13.03 15.29
N ASN A 354 14.04 -12.53 15.22
CA ASN A 354 13.71 -11.18 14.76
C ASN A 354 12.96 -10.45 15.87
N SER A 355 13.56 -9.37 16.38
CA SER A 355 12.94 -8.43 17.30
C SER A 355 12.78 -7.09 16.62
N SER A 356 11.55 -6.69 16.33
CA SER A 356 11.33 -5.47 15.55
C SER A 356 10.26 -4.56 16.15
N LYS A 357 10.45 -3.27 15.97
CA LYS A 357 9.49 -2.21 16.30
C LYS A 357 9.17 -1.41 15.05
N TYR A 358 7.92 -1.44 14.68
CA TYR A 358 7.32 -0.57 13.67
C TYR A 358 6.56 0.55 14.34
N HIS A 359 6.57 1.75 13.77
CA HIS A 359 5.76 2.89 14.19
C HIS A 359 5.45 3.78 13.00
N GLN A 360 4.21 4.24 12.90
CA GLN A 360 3.83 5.33 12.01
C GLN A 360 2.88 6.29 12.71
N GLU A 361 2.95 7.55 12.30
CA GLU A 361 1.98 8.58 12.66
C GLU A 361 1.68 9.47 11.45
N GLY A 362 0.44 9.90 11.32
CA GLY A 362 0.00 10.69 10.20
C GLY A 362 -1.11 11.67 10.57
N TRP A 363 -1.24 12.67 9.71
CA TRP A 363 -2.34 13.62 9.76
C TRP A 363 -2.83 13.93 8.35
N SER A 364 -4.10 14.27 8.20
CA SER A 364 -4.67 14.74 6.94
C SER A 364 -5.78 15.76 7.20
N ILE A 365 -5.99 16.61 6.19
CA ILE A 365 -7.17 17.47 6.09
C ILE A 365 -8.01 16.89 4.95
N GLY A 366 -9.31 16.71 5.19
CA GLY A 366 -10.28 16.24 4.21
C GLY A 366 -11.35 17.28 3.94
N ASP A 367 -11.82 17.32 2.71
CA ASP A 367 -12.96 18.12 2.29
C ASP A 367 -14.24 17.30 2.41
N ASN A 368 -15.09 17.62 3.39
CA ASN A 368 -16.39 16.99 3.58
C ASN A 368 -17.55 17.83 3.01
N ALA A 369 -17.25 18.94 2.27
CA ALA A 369 -18.27 19.84 1.75
C ALA A 369 -19.31 19.12 0.86
N GLY A 370 -18.85 18.19 0.02
CA GLY A 370 -19.75 17.40 -0.82
C GLY A 370 -20.68 16.50 -0.05
N LEU A 371 -20.16 15.83 0.99
CA LEU A 371 -20.94 14.98 1.89
C LEU A 371 -22.07 15.78 2.54
N TYR A 372 -21.75 16.91 3.14
CA TYR A 372 -22.74 17.75 3.83
C TYR A 372 -23.74 18.39 2.86
N ALA A 373 -23.27 18.77 1.66
CA ALA A 373 -24.13 19.40 0.66
C ALA A 373 -25.21 18.47 0.10
N ASN A 374 -24.90 17.18 -0.06
CA ASN A 374 -25.74 16.25 -0.79
C ASN A 374 -26.51 15.24 0.08
N HIS A 375 -26.07 14.99 1.29
CA HIS A 375 -26.76 14.07 2.21
C HIS A 375 -28.03 14.61 2.85
N GLY A 376 -28.46 15.82 2.53
CA GLY A 376 -29.55 16.49 3.22
C GLY A 376 -29.20 17.00 4.61
N PHE A 377 -27.97 16.76 5.11
CA PHE A 377 -27.52 17.30 6.39
C PHE A 377 -27.60 18.82 6.42
N LEU A 378 -27.26 19.48 5.29
CA LEU A 378 -27.35 20.92 5.23
C LEU A 378 -28.76 21.47 5.34
N GLN A 379 -29.77 20.76 4.80
CA GLN A 379 -31.15 21.20 4.93
C GLN A 379 -31.75 20.82 6.29
N ALA A 380 -31.39 19.63 6.80
CA ALA A 380 -31.94 19.11 8.05
C ALA A 380 -31.22 19.66 9.29
N ASP A 381 -29.87 19.66 9.26
CA ASP A 381 -29.05 19.93 10.44
C ASP A 381 -28.35 21.29 10.36
N TYR A 382 -28.05 21.78 9.15
CA TYR A 382 -27.33 23.04 8.91
C TYR A 382 -28.19 24.17 8.35
N TYR A 383 -29.50 24.01 8.31
CA TYR A 383 -30.48 25.05 7.99
C TYR A 383 -30.16 25.81 6.68
N SER A 384 -29.60 25.09 5.70
CA SER A 384 -29.21 25.68 4.42
C SER A 384 -28.10 26.73 4.55
N TYR A 385 -27.12 26.49 5.43
CA TYR A 385 -25.93 27.34 5.55
C TYR A 385 -25.31 27.55 4.16
N PRO A 386 -25.20 28.80 3.68
CA PRO A 386 -24.77 29.08 2.34
C PRO A 386 -23.28 28.88 2.17
N ARG A 387 -22.68 28.07 1.48
CA ARG A 387 -21.23 27.82 1.30
C ARG A 387 -20.62 27.08 2.51
N PRO A 388 -21.13 25.90 2.79
CA PRO A 388 -20.60 25.07 3.84
C PRO A 388 -19.13 24.71 3.52
N ASN A 389 -18.28 24.77 4.54
CA ASN A 389 -16.90 24.38 4.48
C ASN A 389 -16.55 23.42 5.62
N PRO A 390 -17.21 22.25 5.68
CA PRO A 390 -16.87 21.24 6.65
C PRO A 390 -15.51 20.64 6.32
N ILE A 391 -14.59 20.77 7.25
CA ILE A 391 -13.20 20.34 7.15
C ILE A 391 -12.95 19.25 8.16
N ALA A 392 -12.57 18.08 7.71
CA ALA A 392 -12.14 16.96 8.54
C ALA A 392 -10.66 17.09 8.89
N TYR A 393 -10.33 17.14 10.17
CA TYR A 393 -8.98 17.07 10.70
C TYR A 393 -8.74 15.67 11.25
N ARG A 394 -7.94 14.88 10.53
CA ARG A 394 -7.71 13.47 10.85
C ARG A 394 -6.30 13.24 11.35
N THR A 395 -6.16 12.36 12.34
CA THR A 395 -4.86 11.81 12.75
C THR A 395 -4.95 10.30 12.82
N SER A 396 -3.85 9.64 12.53
CA SER A 396 -3.71 8.20 12.65
C SER A 396 -2.36 7.84 13.23
N GLY A 397 -2.31 6.77 13.98
CA GLY A 397 -1.08 6.19 14.50
C GLY A 397 -1.19 4.67 14.52
N ASP A 398 -0.08 4.01 14.21
CA ASP A 398 0.05 2.57 14.29
C ASP A 398 1.45 2.23 14.82
N SER A 399 1.53 1.35 15.80
CA SER A 399 2.80 0.87 16.33
C SER A 399 2.72 -0.61 16.64
N ALA A 400 3.73 -1.36 16.22
CA ALA A 400 3.82 -2.79 16.48
C ALA A 400 5.19 -3.14 17.07
N LEU A 401 5.18 -4.00 18.11
CA LEU A 401 6.33 -4.75 18.58
C LEU A 401 6.15 -6.19 18.12
N THR A 402 7.11 -6.72 17.38
CA THR A 402 7.08 -8.08 16.84
C THR A 402 8.31 -8.84 17.31
N GLU A 403 8.09 -10.05 17.81
CA GLU A 403 9.12 -11.00 18.21
C GLU A 403 8.87 -12.31 17.49
N GLU A 404 9.85 -12.81 16.78
CA GLU A 404 9.78 -14.11 16.12
C GLU A 404 11.04 -14.92 16.39
N LEU A 405 10.87 -16.17 16.80
CA LEU A 405 11.93 -17.14 16.94
C LEU A 405 11.66 -18.30 15.99
N ARG A 406 12.63 -18.64 15.15
CA ARG A 406 12.47 -19.64 14.10
C ARG A 406 13.65 -20.61 14.09
N LEU A 407 13.36 -21.91 14.06
CA LEU A 407 14.37 -22.97 13.90
C LEU A 407 14.17 -23.65 12.55
N VAL A 408 15.17 -23.58 11.70
CA VAL A 408 15.13 -24.06 10.31
C VAL A 408 16.20 -25.12 10.11
N SER A 409 15.81 -26.35 9.74
CA SER A 409 16.75 -27.43 9.45
C SER A 409 17.64 -27.12 8.23
N LYS A 410 18.82 -27.71 8.17
CA LYS A 410 19.54 -27.79 6.88
C LYS A 410 18.73 -28.61 5.89
N LYS A 411 18.83 -28.28 4.60
CA LYS A 411 18.09 -28.93 3.52
C LYS A 411 18.77 -30.23 3.04
N GLY A 412 17.95 -31.15 2.54
CA GLY A 412 18.45 -32.39 1.93
C GLY A 412 18.47 -33.59 2.85
N ASN A 413 17.85 -33.49 4.04
CA ASN A 413 17.57 -34.61 4.92
C ASN A 413 16.32 -35.36 4.47
N THR A 414 16.06 -36.56 5.02
CA THR A 414 14.79 -37.28 4.86
C THR A 414 13.62 -36.40 5.32
N PHE A 415 13.83 -35.63 6.42
CA PHE A 415 12.88 -34.66 6.95
C PHE A 415 13.55 -33.30 7.06
N ASP A 416 12.98 -32.31 6.39
CA ASP A 416 13.32 -30.91 6.58
C ASP A 416 12.19 -30.24 7.35
N TYR A 417 12.51 -29.26 8.22
CA TYR A 417 11.51 -28.60 9.07
C TYR A 417 11.77 -27.10 9.21
N VAL A 418 10.70 -26.39 9.48
CA VAL A 418 10.66 -25.01 9.99
C VAL A 418 9.75 -25.02 11.19
N LEU A 419 10.21 -24.58 12.34
CA LEU A 419 9.42 -24.42 13.56
C LEU A 419 9.54 -22.98 14.02
N GLY A 420 8.46 -22.37 14.46
CA GLY A 420 8.48 -20.98 14.88
C GLY A 420 7.53 -20.66 16.02
N ALA A 421 7.91 -19.63 16.77
CA ALA A 421 7.09 -18.97 17.76
C ALA A 421 7.01 -17.47 17.41
N TYR A 422 5.82 -16.92 17.44
CA TYR A 422 5.53 -15.55 17.06
C TYR A 422 4.74 -14.83 18.15
N TYR A 423 5.11 -13.58 18.37
CA TYR A 423 4.38 -12.63 19.20
C TYR A 423 4.34 -11.26 18.54
N GLN A 424 3.16 -10.65 18.51
CA GLN A 424 3.01 -9.25 18.11
C GLN A 424 2.07 -8.54 19.08
N LYS A 425 2.44 -7.32 19.44
CA LYS A 425 1.55 -6.34 20.04
C LYS A 425 1.45 -5.14 19.12
N GLN A 426 0.23 -4.88 18.60
CA GLN A 426 -0.04 -3.72 17.75
C GLN A 426 -1.02 -2.78 18.45
N ASN A 427 -0.74 -1.49 18.41
CA ASN A 427 -1.63 -0.44 18.88
C ASN A 427 -1.96 0.49 17.72
N LEU A 428 -3.26 0.67 17.47
CA LEU A 428 -3.81 1.57 16.46
C LEU A 428 -4.56 2.70 17.16
N GLN A 429 -4.42 3.91 16.64
CA GLN A 429 -5.22 5.05 17.05
C GLN A 429 -5.67 5.83 15.82
N ALA A 430 -6.89 6.34 15.86
CA ALA A 430 -7.42 7.22 14.83
C ALA A 430 -8.28 8.31 15.47
N SER A 431 -8.26 9.50 14.89
CA SER A 431 -9.18 10.57 15.25
C SER A 431 -9.67 11.29 14.02
N ASP A 432 -10.89 11.78 14.08
CA ASP A 432 -11.51 12.67 13.10
C ASP A 432 -12.27 13.77 13.83
N PHE A 433 -12.05 15.00 13.42
CA PHE A 433 -12.69 16.19 13.96
C PHE A 433 -13.19 17.04 12.81
N ASP A 434 -14.49 17.03 12.57
CA ASP A 434 -15.12 17.87 11.57
C ASP A 434 -15.46 19.23 12.14
N ASN A 435 -15.01 20.26 11.44
CA ASN A 435 -15.34 21.65 11.78
C ASN A 435 -16.02 22.34 10.61
N ILE A 436 -17.10 23.07 10.90
CA ILE A 436 -17.78 23.90 9.93
C ILE A 436 -17.58 25.37 10.33
N ASN A 437 -16.51 25.94 9.81
CA ASN A 437 -16.13 27.32 10.13
C ASN A 437 -17.21 28.33 9.72
N GLY A 438 -17.61 29.18 10.66
CA GLY A 438 -18.61 30.22 10.43
C GLY A 438 -20.06 29.79 10.61
N PHE A 439 -20.34 28.47 10.69
CA PHE A 439 -21.71 27.97 10.82
C PHE A 439 -22.40 28.46 12.11
N SER A 440 -21.78 28.29 13.27
CA SER A 440 -22.38 28.70 14.55
C SER A 440 -22.70 30.19 14.60
N GLN A 441 -21.82 31.04 14.06
CA GLN A 441 -22.04 32.47 13.97
C GLN A 441 -23.18 32.83 13.03
N TRP A 442 -23.25 32.17 11.88
CA TRP A 442 -24.34 32.34 10.92
C TRP A 442 -25.66 31.89 11.53
N ALA A 443 -25.70 30.69 12.11
CA ALA A 443 -26.92 30.14 12.71
C ALA A 443 -27.40 30.96 13.93
N ALA A 444 -26.52 31.49 14.75
CA ALA A 444 -26.88 32.37 15.85
C ALA A 444 -27.47 33.71 15.36
N ALA A 445 -27.04 34.21 14.22
CA ALA A 445 -27.57 35.42 13.59
C ALA A 445 -28.92 35.15 12.90
N GLU A 446 -29.03 34.02 12.18
CA GLU A 446 -30.26 33.64 11.46
C GLU A 446 -31.40 33.22 12.41
N PHE A 447 -31.04 32.58 13.52
CA PHE A 447 -31.99 32.09 14.53
C PHE A 447 -31.72 32.73 15.90
N PRO A 448 -32.04 33.99 16.11
CA PRO A 448 -31.70 34.72 17.36
C PRO A 448 -32.27 34.05 18.62
N ALA A 449 -33.40 33.38 18.54
CA ALA A 449 -34.01 32.65 19.67
C ALA A 449 -33.16 31.46 20.14
N ALA A 450 -32.34 30.88 19.28
CA ALA A 450 -31.43 29.80 19.55
C ALA A 450 -29.94 30.21 19.58
N ALA A 451 -29.64 31.51 19.54
CA ALA A 451 -28.27 32.04 19.45
C ALA A 451 -27.34 31.54 20.55
N ALA A 452 -27.88 31.42 21.79
CA ALA A 452 -27.09 30.92 22.91
C ALA A 452 -26.63 29.48 22.69
N TYR A 453 -27.48 28.64 22.10
CA TYR A 453 -27.18 27.26 21.76
C TYR A 453 -26.10 27.19 20.69
N PHE A 454 -26.30 27.88 19.55
CA PHE A 454 -25.31 27.85 18.44
C PHE A 454 -23.94 28.43 18.84
N ASN A 455 -23.92 29.49 19.66
CA ASN A 455 -22.67 30.04 20.17
C ASN A 455 -21.93 29.08 21.12
N ALA A 456 -22.66 28.25 21.87
CA ALA A 456 -22.08 27.26 22.75
C ALA A 456 -21.53 26.03 22.01
N LEU A 457 -22.08 25.73 20.84
CA LEU A 457 -21.70 24.61 20.00
C LEU A 457 -20.28 24.79 19.42
N GLY A 458 -19.90 26.02 19.09
CA GLY A 458 -18.64 26.31 18.40
C GLY A 458 -18.66 25.82 16.94
N ASN A 459 -17.48 25.55 16.39
CA ASN A 459 -17.35 25.10 15.00
C ASN A 459 -17.24 23.57 14.88
N ASN A 460 -17.17 22.84 16.00
CA ASN A 460 -17.02 21.38 15.96
C ASN A 460 -18.38 20.74 15.70
N ASP A 461 -18.45 20.00 14.59
CA ASP A 461 -19.63 19.27 14.18
C ASP A 461 -19.58 17.81 14.57
N PHE A 462 -18.46 17.16 14.28
CA PHE A 462 -18.27 15.75 14.52
C PHE A 462 -16.96 15.50 15.22
N GLN A 463 -16.95 14.53 16.14
CA GLN A 463 -15.76 14.08 16.82
C GLN A 463 -15.76 12.57 16.92
N TYR A 464 -14.64 11.99 16.48
CA TYR A 464 -14.38 10.57 16.56
C TYR A 464 -12.96 10.32 17.07
N GLN A 465 -12.82 9.38 18.00
CA GLN A 465 -11.52 8.92 18.48
C GLN A 465 -11.59 7.41 18.76
N ARG A 466 -10.57 6.68 18.33
CA ARG A 466 -10.49 5.24 18.49
C ARG A 466 -9.10 4.81 18.94
N TRP A 467 -9.06 3.89 19.88
CA TRP A 467 -7.87 3.20 20.35
C TRP A 467 -8.09 1.71 20.29
N GLN A 468 -7.20 1.00 19.62
CA GLN A 468 -7.27 -0.45 19.47
C GLN A 468 -5.97 -1.07 19.86
N THR A 469 -6.02 -2.23 20.50
CA THR A 469 -4.84 -3.04 20.82
C THR A 469 -5.08 -4.46 20.37
N PHE A 470 -4.14 -5.03 19.62
CA PHE A 470 -4.14 -6.42 19.19
C PHE A 470 -2.93 -7.13 19.79
N TYR A 471 -3.13 -8.37 20.24
CA TYR A 471 -2.09 -9.28 20.64
C TYR A 471 -2.23 -10.56 19.81
N ASP A 472 -1.26 -10.85 18.96
CA ASP A 472 -1.16 -12.11 18.20
C ASP A 472 -0.06 -12.97 18.82
N ARG A 473 -0.39 -14.22 19.14
CA ARG A 473 0.54 -15.23 19.67
C ARG A 473 0.36 -16.50 18.89
N ALA A 474 1.41 -17.02 18.30
CA ALA A 474 1.31 -18.24 17.50
C ALA A 474 2.50 -19.17 17.70
N LEU A 475 2.20 -20.46 17.56
CA LEU A 475 3.19 -21.49 17.29
C LEU A 475 2.90 -22.07 15.91
N TYR A 476 3.93 -22.24 15.11
CA TYR A 476 3.77 -22.76 13.77
C TYR A 476 4.91 -23.68 13.37
N GLY A 477 4.67 -24.51 12.37
CA GLY A 477 5.72 -25.31 11.79
C GLY A 477 5.30 -25.98 10.51
N ASN A 478 6.31 -26.23 9.66
CA ASN A 478 6.21 -27.02 8.45
C ASN A 478 7.17 -28.20 8.56
N LEU A 479 6.71 -29.37 8.14
CA LEU A 479 7.51 -30.59 8.03
C LEU A 479 7.46 -31.08 6.58
N THR A 480 8.61 -31.19 5.96
CA THR A 480 8.77 -31.73 4.59
C THR A 480 9.37 -33.13 4.68
N TRP A 481 8.70 -34.10 4.12
CA TRP A 481 9.19 -35.46 3.96
C TRP A 481 9.67 -35.69 2.52
N ASN A 482 10.98 -35.81 2.35
CA ASN A 482 11.64 -36.12 1.10
C ASN A 482 11.66 -37.66 0.95
N PHE A 483 10.53 -38.26 0.50
CA PHE A 483 10.37 -39.72 0.45
C PHE A 483 11.02 -40.35 -0.79
N GLU A 484 11.25 -39.53 -1.82
CA GLU A 484 12.01 -39.87 -3.01
C GLU A 484 12.96 -38.73 -3.39
N PRO A 485 14.04 -38.95 -4.10
CA PRO A 485 14.99 -37.92 -4.48
C PRO A 485 14.36 -36.74 -5.28
N THR A 486 13.24 -37.01 -5.97
CA THR A 486 12.52 -36.03 -6.81
C THR A 486 11.14 -35.67 -6.28
N MET A 487 10.67 -36.35 -5.23
CA MET A 487 9.29 -36.14 -4.73
C MET A 487 9.29 -35.87 -3.24
N ARG A 488 8.46 -34.91 -2.83
CA ARG A 488 8.32 -34.54 -1.42
C ARG A 488 6.89 -34.10 -1.10
N ILE A 489 6.52 -34.30 0.15
CA ILE A 489 5.26 -33.84 0.73
C ILE A 489 5.61 -32.91 1.91
N THR A 490 4.93 -31.76 1.96
CA THR A 490 5.04 -30.84 3.10
C THR A 490 3.69 -30.70 3.77
N GLY A 491 3.64 -30.81 5.08
CA GLY A 491 2.50 -30.44 5.92
C GLY A 491 2.88 -29.28 6.81
N GLY A 492 1.98 -28.32 6.96
CA GLY A 492 2.16 -27.13 7.78
C GLY A 492 0.98 -26.88 8.70
N VAL A 493 1.25 -26.30 9.86
CA VAL A 493 0.24 -25.87 10.83
C VAL A 493 0.69 -24.59 11.52
N ARG A 494 -0.25 -23.66 11.74
CA ARG A 494 -0.13 -22.54 12.67
C ARG A 494 -1.30 -22.56 13.61
N SER A 495 -1.02 -22.63 14.90
CA SER A 495 -2.02 -22.45 15.96
C SER A 495 -1.79 -21.10 16.60
N PHE A 496 -2.82 -20.27 16.63
CA PHE A 496 -2.70 -18.90 17.11
C PHE A 496 -3.85 -18.50 18.04
N ARG A 497 -3.59 -17.46 18.81
CA ARG A 497 -4.57 -16.74 19.59
C ARG A 497 -4.37 -15.24 19.40
N ASP A 498 -5.44 -14.59 18.94
CA ASP A 498 -5.58 -13.13 18.84
C ASP A 498 -6.47 -12.64 19.99
N ASP A 499 -5.97 -11.68 20.76
CA ASP A 499 -6.77 -10.93 21.73
C ASP A 499 -6.89 -9.49 21.19
N PHE A 500 -8.12 -8.98 21.12
CA PHE A 500 -8.41 -7.64 20.61
C PHE A 500 -9.19 -6.84 21.63
N SER A 501 -8.80 -5.60 21.85
CA SER A 501 -9.57 -4.62 22.60
C SER A 501 -9.72 -3.32 21.82
N ASN A 502 -10.89 -2.72 21.90
CA ASN A 502 -11.21 -1.45 21.25
C ASN A 502 -11.95 -0.52 22.20
N THR A 503 -11.56 0.75 22.20
CA THR A 503 -12.29 1.84 22.82
C THR A 503 -12.55 2.91 21.76
N THR A 504 -13.80 3.25 21.52
CA THR A 504 -14.20 4.32 20.61
C THR A 504 -14.96 5.38 21.38
N LEU A 505 -14.61 6.64 21.18
CA LEU A 505 -15.39 7.80 21.58
C LEU A 505 -15.96 8.45 20.32
N MET A 506 -17.25 8.69 20.32
CA MET A 506 -17.96 9.35 19.23
C MET A 506 -18.87 10.41 19.80
N ALA A 507 -18.84 11.60 19.21
CA ALA A 507 -19.75 12.68 19.51
C ALA A 507 -20.25 13.26 18.19
N PRO A 508 -21.40 12.78 17.68
CA PRO A 508 -22.08 13.44 16.57
C PRO A 508 -22.55 14.81 17.05
N GLY A 509 -22.18 15.87 16.30
CA GLY A 509 -22.22 17.24 16.79
C GLY A 509 -23.57 17.82 17.10
N LEU A 510 -24.25 18.30 16.10
CA LEU A 510 -25.30 19.34 16.17
C LEU A 510 -26.67 18.92 16.75
N GLN A 511 -26.94 17.64 16.99
CA GLN A 511 -28.24 17.22 17.46
C GLN A 511 -28.29 16.93 18.98
N PRO A 512 -29.04 17.68 19.80
CA PRO A 512 -29.29 17.28 21.17
C PRO A 512 -30.09 15.96 21.24
N PRO A 513 -29.70 14.98 22.07
CA PRO A 513 -28.72 15.01 23.14
C PRO A 513 -27.30 14.50 22.78
N TYR A 514 -26.91 14.54 21.53
CA TYR A 514 -25.77 13.81 20.95
C TYR A 514 -24.39 14.42 21.19
N ASN A 515 -24.30 15.56 21.88
CA ASN A 515 -23.01 16.16 22.27
C ASN A 515 -22.30 15.40 23.41
N ILE A 516 -22.79 14.27 23.84
CA ILE A 516 -22.19 13.48 24.92
C ILE A 516 -21.38 12.36 24.26
N PRO A 517 -20.05 12.39 24.39
CA PRO A 517 -19.23 11.27 23.94
C PRO A 517 -19.68 9.99 24.63
N PHE A 518 -19.96 8.94 23.85
CA PHE A 518 -20.25 7.65 24.43
C PHE A 518 -19.09 6.69 24.15
N PRO A 519 -18.49 6.12 25.19
CA PRO A 519 -17.46 5.11 24.99
C PRO A 519 -18.12 3.79 24.57
N LEU A 520 -17.62 3.22 23.47
CA LEU A 520 -17.92 1.87 23.06
C LEU A 520 -16.67 1.01 23.29
N GLN A 521 -16.78 0.02 24.17
CA GLN A 521 -15.72 -0.94 24.41
C GLN A 521 -16.14 -2.31 23.91
N VAL A 522 -15.30 -2.93 23.09
CA VAL A 522 -15.51 -4.29 22.58
C VAL A 522 -14.21 -5.06 22.67
N ASP A 523 -14.25 -6.23 23.28
CA ASP A 523 -13.15 -7.16 23.39
C ASP A 523 -13.52 -8.44 22.62
N GLN A 524 -12.65 -8.92 21.74
CA GLN A 524 -12.88 -10.14 20.96
C GLN A 524 -11.62 -11.01 20.93
N PRO A 525 -11.58 -12.13 21.67
CA PRO A 525 -10.56 -13.14 21.47
C PRO A 525 -10.95 -14.07 20.31
N ASP A 526 -9.95 -14.44 19.49
CA ASP A 526 -10.07 -15.51 18.49
C ASP A 526 -8.94 -16.52 18.67
N SER A 527 -9.21 -17.79 18.45
CA SER A 527 -8.21 -18.86 18.51
C SER A 527 -8.52 -19.89 17.45
N ARG A 528 -7.53 -20.15 16.59
CA ARG A 528 -7.70 -21.08 15.46
C ARG A 528 -6.41 -21.82 15.15
N SER A 529 -6.57 -22.85 14.31
CA SER A 529 -5.44 -23.50 13.64
C SER A 529 -5.65 -23.45 12.13
N LEU A 530 -4.60 -23.07 11.42
CA LEU A 530 -4.54 -23.05 9.96
C LEU A 530 -3.65 -24.20 9.50
N PHE A 531 -3.99 -24.77 8.36
CA PHE A 531 -3.28 -25.91 7.78
C PHE A 531 -2.80 -25.62 6.37
N MET A 532 -1.72 -26.25 5.98
CA MET A 532 -1.19 -26.26 4.63
C MET A 532 -0.73 -27.66 4.29
N GLY A 533 -1.00 -28.11 3.06
CA GLY A 533 -0.48 -29.33 2.48
C GLY A 533 0.08 -29.04 1.09
N ASN A 534 1.24 -29.60 0.80
CA ASN A 534 1.86 -29.49 -0.51
C ASN A 534 2.46 -30.81 -0.95
N PHE A 535 2.32 -31.10 -2.23
CA PHE A 535 3.09 -32.14 -2.93
C PHE A 535 3.90 -31.49 -4.04
N SER A 536 5.16 -31.86 -4.17
CA SER A 536 6.02 -31.41 -5.26
C SER A 536 6.84 -32.53 -5.87
N TRP A 537 6.99 -32.46 -7.19
CA TRP A 537 7.68 -33.44 -8.00
C TRP A 537 8.64 -32.73 -8.98
N ASP A 538 9.92 -32.97 -8.82
CA ASP A 538 10.95 -32.52 -9.74
C ASP A 538 10.93 -33.40 -10.98
N LEU A 539 10.30 -32.92 -12.07
CA LEU A 539 10.21 -33.61 -13.36
C LEU A 539 11.56 -33.67 -14.06
N ALA A 540 12.40 -32.65 -13.82
CA ALA A 540 13.78 -32.53 -14.28
C ALA A 540 14.56 -31.65 -13.30
N PRO A 541 15.90 -31.54 -13.37
CA PRO A 541 16.70 -30.74 -12.43
C PRO A 541 16.18 -29.28 -12.25
N ASN A 542 15.70 -28.67 -13.32
CA ASN A 542 15.21 -27.29 -13.35
C ASN A 542 13.71 -27.20 -13.69
N GLN A 543 12.93 -28.28 -13.47
CA GLN A 543 11.49 -28.29 -13.72
C GLN A 543 10.77 -28.98 -12.56
N MET A 544 9.73 -28.35 -12.02
CA MET A 544 8.95 -28.84 -10.92
C MET A 544 7.46 -28.71 -11.19
N PHE A 545 6.72 -29.79 -10.96
CA PHE A 545 5.26 -29.78 -10.79
C PHE A 545 4.95 -29.70 -9.29
N TYR A 546 3.89 -28.96 -8.93
CA TYR A 546 3.43 -28.91 -7.55
C TYR A 546 1.91 -28.79 -7.44
N THR A 547 1.38 -29.19 -6.30
CA THR A 547 0.03 -28.89 -5.87
C THR A 547 0.02 -28.45 -4.43
N THR A 548 -0.77 -27.45 -4.11
CA THR A 548 -0.85 -26.87 -2.76
C THR A 548 -2.30 -26.67 -2.36
N ILE A 549 -2.62 -27.03 -1.09
CA ILE A 549 -3.84 -26.59 -0.42
C ILE A 549 -3.35 -25.76 0.77
N SER A 550 -3.82 -24.52 0.88
CA SER A 550 -3.39 -23.60 1.94
C SER A 550 -4.55 -22.76 2.45
N GLN A 551 -4.45 -22.36 3.72
CA GLN A 551 -5.44 -21.55 4.41
C GLN A 551 -4.86 -20.19 4.80
N GLY A 552 -5.68 -19.15 4.72
CA GLY A 552 -5.41 -17.83 5.22
C GLY A 552 -6.52 -17.34 6.14
N TYR A 553 -6.26 -16.23 6.82
CA TYR A 553 -7.25 -15.56 7.65
C TYR A 553 -6.95 -14.07 7.79
N ARG A 554 -7.97 -13.29 8.09
CA ARG A 554 -7.85 -11.96 8.69
C ARG A 554 -8.57 -11.94 10.02
N ARG A 555 -7.99 -11.24 10.99
CA ARG A 555 -8.63 -11.03 12.29
C ARG A 555 -9.91 -10.20 12.15
N GLY A 556 -10.87 -10.42 13.05
CA GLY A 556 -12.05 -9.59 13.17
C GLY A 556 -11.74 -8.23 13.79
N GLY A 557 -12.77 -7.41 13.93
CA GLY A 557 -12.65 -6.07 14.48
C GLY A 557 -13.99 -5.45 14.83
N THR A 558 -14.00 -4.13 14.97
CA THR A 558 -15.19 -3.37 15.37
C THR A 558 -15.35 -2.12 14.54
N ASN A 559 -16.60 -1.72 14.37
CA ASN A 559 -17.00 -0.47 13.74
C ASN A 559 -17.40 0.57 14.77
N ALA A 560 -17.30 1.83 14.38
CA ALA A 560 -17.82 2.95 15.13
C ALA A 560 -19.19 3.35 14.59
N VAL A 561 -20.23 2.71 15.07
CA VAL A 561 -21.62 2.96 14.64
C VAL A 561 -22.44 3.41 15.85
N PRO A 562 -23.23 4.51 15.75
CA PRO A 562 -24.12 4.97 16.81
C PRO A 562 -25.13 3.88 17.19
N LEU A 563 -25.30 3.64 18.52
CA LEU A 563 -26.21 2.64 19.04
C LEU A 563 -27.61 3.14 19.24
N THR A 564 -27.78 4.43 19.37
CA THR A 564 -29.05 5.08 19.67
C THR A 564 -29.11 6.44 18.99
N GLY A 565 -30.29 6.98 18.82
CA GLY A 565 -30.53 8.28 18.22
C GLY A 565 -30.89 8.22 16.74
N ASN A 566 -30.99 9.37 16.10
CA ASN A 566 -31.45 9.48 14.71
C ASN A 566 -30.51 8.88 13.68
N PHE A 567 -29.23 8.68 14.04
CA PHE A 567 -28.21 8.08 13.18
C PHE A 567 -27.94 6.61 13.50
N ALA A 568 -28.68 6.02 14.45
CA ALA A 568 -28.55 4.61 14.73
C ALA A 568 -29.14 3.79 13.59
N GLU A 569 -28.42 2.76 13.18
CA GLU A 569 -28.93 1.77 12.23
C GLU A 569 -30.10 0.97 12.81
N VAL A 570 -30.94 0.39 11.95
CA VAL A 570 -32.11 -0.41 12.35
C VAL A 570 -31.72 -1.50 13.35
N ASP A 571 -30.59 -2.16 13.13
CA ASP A 571 -29.95 -3.08 14.09
C ASP A 571 -28.49 -2.64 14.32
N ALA A 572 -28.31 -1.56 15.09
CA ALA A 572 -27.01 -1.00 15.38
C ALA A 572 -26.05 -2.01 16.04
N ALA A 573 -26.59 -2.99 16.80
CA ALA A 573 -25.77 -4.03 17.41
C ALA A 573 -25.12 -4.97 16.40
N ALA A 574 -25.78 -5.26 15.29
CA ALA A 574 -25.26 -6.11 14.22
C ALA A 574 -24.08 -5.46 13.46
N TRP A 575 -23.94 -4.12 13.54
CA TRP A 575 -22.86 -3.38 12.91
C TRP A 575 -21.64 -3.18 13.80
N GLN A 576 -21.74 -3.47 15.13
CA GLN A 576 -20.67 -3.12 16.06
C GLN A 576 -19.38 -3.93 15.87
N ALA A 577 -19.53 -5.21 15.56
CA ALA A 577 -18.40 -6.12 15.43
C ALA A 577 -18.52 -6.98 14.18
N TYR A 578 -17.41 -7.24 13.56
CA TYR A 578 -17.30 -8.18 12.45
C TYR A 578 -16.34 -9.32 12.79
N LYS A 579 -16.66 -10.51 12.29
CA LYS A 579 -15.93 -11.74 12.56
C LYS A 579 -14.67 -11.83 11.69
N PRO A 580 -13.67 -12.63 12.12
CA PRO A 580 -12.59 -13.05 11.25
C PRO A 580 -13.09 -13.73 9.98
N ASP A 581 -12.47 -13.47 8.85
CA ASP A 581 -12.68 -14.22 7.62
C ASP A 581 -11.54 -15.20 7.33
N THR A 582 -11.83 -16.22 6.55
CA THR A 582 -10.88 -17.27 6.21
C THR A 582 -11.03 -17.70 4.77
N ASP A 583 -9.96 -18.18 4.18
CA ASP A 583 -9.99 -18.77 2.86
C ASP A 583 -9.29 -20.12 2.79
N VAL A 584 -9.64 -20.89 1.76
CA VAL A 584 -8.96 -22.12 1.38
C VAL A 584 -8.62 -22.03 -0.11
N ASN A 585 -7.34 -22.07 -0.43
CA ASN A 585 -6.82 -22.09 -1.78
C ASN A 585 -6.41 -23.49 -2.19
N THR A 586 -6.80 -23.90 -3.39
CA THR A 586 -6.27 -25.09 -4.08
C THR A 586 -5.52 -24.62 -5.31
N GLU A 587 -4.26 -25.00 -5.44
CA GLU A 587 -3.38 -24.57 -6.52
C GLU A 587 -2.67 -25.76 -7.17
N LEU A 588 -2.60 -25.74 -8.51
CA LEU A 588 -1.78 -26.63 -9.32
C LEU A 588 -0.81 -25.79 -10.14
N GLY A 589 0.46 -26.13 -10.17
CA GLY A 589 1.42 -25.36 -10.94
C GLY A 589 2.57 -26.18 -11.51
N ILE A 590 3.16 -25.65 -12.56
CA ILE A 590 4.40 -26.11 -13.15
C ILE A 590 5.33 -24.92 -13.36
N LYS A 591 6.56 -25.03 -12.92
CA LYS A 591 7.59 -24.02 -13.13
C LYS A 591 8.90 -24.65 -13.55
N GLY A 592 9.68 -23.91 -14.31
CA GLY A 592 10.95 -24.43 -14.75
C GLY A 592 11.78 -23.45 -15.55
N ALA A 593 12.95 -23.97 -15.93
CA ALA A 593 13.84 -23.33 -16.89
C ALA A 593 14.31 -24.36 -17.92
N SER A 594 14.32 -23.93 -19.19
CA SER A 594 14.78 -24.73 -20.34
C SER A 594 15.61 -23.83 -21.24
N GLY A 595 16.93 -24.02 -21.27
CA GLY A 595 17.84 -23.09 -21.92
C GLY A 595 17.70 -21.69 -21.32
N ASP A 596 17.48 -20.69 -22.16
CA ASP A 596 17.30 -19.29 -21.74
C ASP A 596 15.86 -18.93 -21.32
N LEU A 597 14.89 -19.84 -21.49
CA LEU A 597 13.50 -19.61 -21.11
C LEU A 597 13.24 -20.04 -19.67
N ARG A 598 12.61 -19.18 -18.88
CA ARG A 598 11.96 -19.50 -17.62
C ARG A 598 10.46 -19.38 -17.77
N TYR A 599 9.73 -20.26 -17.10
CA TYR A 599 8.28 -20.26 -17.09
C TYR A 599 7.73 -20.63 -15.73
N ASN A 600 6.57 -20.08 -15.42
CA ASN A 600 5.76 -20.41 -14.25
C ASN A 600 4.30 -20.32 -14.68
N VAL A 601 3.56 -21.42 -14.56
CA VAL A 601 2.15 -21.51 -14.92
C VAL A 601 1.42 -22.12 -13.75
N SER A 602 0.36 -21.50 -13.29
CA SER A 602 -0.48 -22.04 -12.22
C SER A 602 -1.95 -21.76 -12.47
N VAL A 603 -2.79 -22.64 -11.97
CA VAL A 603 -4.24 -22.46 -11.83
C VAL A 603 -4.59 -22.52 -10.36
N PHE A 604 -5.51 -21.67 -9.92
CA PHE A 604 -5.94 -21.58 -8.54
C PHE A 604 -7.46 -21.51 -8.42
N ASP A 605 -7.95 -21.97 -7.26
CA ASP A 605 -9.35 -21.85 -6.83
C ASP A 605 -9.36 -21.54 -5.33
N ILE A 606 -9.92 -20.40 -4.96
CA ILE A 606 -10.00 -19.88 -3.59
C ILE A 606 -11.47 -19.83 -3.17
N LYS A 607 -11.79 -20.48 -2.06
CA LYS A 607 -13.09 -20.40 -1.37
C LYS A 607 -12.93 -19.49 -0.15
N TRP A 608 -13.60 -18.36 -0.15
CA TRP A 608 -13.50 -17.35 0.88
C TRP A 608 -14.78 -17.26 1.70
N HIS A 609 -14.65 -17.38 3.02
CA HIS A 609 -15.76 -17.48 3.97
C HIS A 609 -15.79 -16.29 4.93
N ASP A 610 -17.00 -15.87 5.31
CA ASP A 610 -17.27 -14.76 6.23
C ASP A 610 -16.58 -13.46 5.81
N ILE A 611 -16.53 -13.20 4.49
CA ILE A 611 -15.74 -12.10 3.91
C ILE A 611 -16.06 -10.77 4.61
N GLN A 612 -15.01 -10.04 5.00
CA GLN A 612 -15.14 -8.69 5.58
C GLN A 612 -15.23 -7.68 4.44
N LEU A 613 -16.41 -7.20 4.16
CA LEU A 613 -16.68 -6.18 3.14
C LEU A 613 -16.76 -4.81 3.80
N ASP A 614 -16.01 -3.86 3.27
CA ASP A 614 -16.11 -2.47 3.66
C ASP A 614 -17.27 -1.81 2.88
N THR A 615 -18.27 -1.36 3.59
CA THR A 615 -19.52 -0.83 3.05
C THR A 615 -19.90 0.47 3.78
N GLN A 616 -20.91 1.19 3.27
CA GLN A 616 -21.48 2.32 3.99
C GLN A 616 -22.76 1.90 4.73
N THR A 617 -22.91 2.37 5.96
CA THR A 617 -24.15 2.13 6.72
C THR A 617 -25.31 2.93 6.13
N PRO A 618 -26.53 2.36 6.04
CA PRO A 618 -27.66 2.99 5.37
C PRO A 618 -28.14 4.31 5.99
N ILE A 619 -28.13 4.43 7.33
CA ILE A 619 -28.66 5.62 8.04
C ILE A 619 -27.53 6.58 8.38
N TRP A 620 -26.45 6.06 8.98
CA TRP A 620 -25.28 6.86 9.37
C TRP A 620 -24.47 7.33 8.16
N GLY A 621 -24.47 6.54 7.05
CA GLY A 621 -23.70 6.86 5.84
C GLY A 621 -22.19 6.72 6.00
N TRP A 622 -21.74 6.12 7.11
CA TRP A 622 -20.33 5.97 7.42
C TRP A 622 -19.80 4.61 6.95
N PHE A 623 -18.50 4.55 6.68
CA PHE A 623 -17.88 3.29 6.32
C PHE A 623 -17.81 2.34 7.51
N ALA A 624 -18.21 1.10 7.28
CA ALA A 624 -18.21 0.04 8.27
C ALA A 624 -17.91 -1.29 7.58
N ALA A 625 -17.17 -2.17 8.27
CA ALA A 625 -16.98 -3.53 7.81
C ALA A 625 -18.16 -4.41 8.22
N GLN A 626 -18.67 -5.23 7.29
CA GLN A 626 -19.64 -6.28 7.58
C GLN A 626 -19.16 -7.62 7.03
N ASN A 627 -19.67 -8.72 7.60
CA ASN A 627 -19.40 -10.04 7.05
C ASN A 627 -20.41 -10.35 5.92
N GLY A 628 -19.88 -10.45 4.70
CA GLY A 628 -20.67 -10.58 3.47
C GLY A 628 -20.90 -12.01 2.98
N GLY A 629 -20.90 -13.02 3.86
CA GLY A 629 -21.09 -14.41 3.46
C GLY A 629 -19.86 -15.02 2.78
N THR A 630 -20.01 -15.55 1.57
CA THR A 630 -18.93 -16.26 0.85
C THR A 630 -18.67 -15.68 -0.52
N ALA A 631 -17.39 -15.78 -0.95
CA ALA A 631 -16.97 -15.48 -2.31
C ALA A 631 -16.04 -16.56 -2.85
N ASP A 632 -15.99 -16.70 -4.16
CA ASP A 632 -15.06 -17.57 -4.86
C ASP A 632 -14.14 -16.71 -5.74
N SER A 633 -12.87 -17.07 -5.81
CA SER A 633 -11.92 -16.54 -6.79
C SER A 633 -11.16 -17.66 -7.46
N HIS A 634 -11.21 -17.72 -8.78
CA HIS A 634 -10.44 -18.72 -9.55
C HIS A 634 -9.77 -18.09 -10.76
N GLY A 635 -8.68 -18.71 -11.20
CA GLY A 635 -7.93 -18.11 -12.29
C GLY A 635 -6.72 -18.91 -12.77
N LEU A 636 -6.04 -18.27 -13.73
CA LEU A 636 -4.81 -18.75 -14.37
C LEU A 636 -3.74 -17.65 -14.26
N GLU A 637 -2.53 -18.04 -13.90
CA GLU A 637 -1.35 -17.17 -13.88
C GLU A 637 -0.26 -17.75 -14.77
N LEU A 638 0.33 -16.91 -15.63
CA LEU A 638 1.41 -17.26 -16.55
C LEU A 638 2.53 -16.23 -16.41
N GLU A 639 3.75 -16.69 -16.20
CA GLU A 639 4.96 -15.88 -16.24
C GLU A 639 5.99 -16.53 -17.17
N LEU A 640 6.47 -15.78 -18.15
CA LEU A 640 7.52 -16.17 -19.06
C LEU A 640 8.62 -15.11 -19.05
N SER A 641 9.87 -15.52 -18.97
CA SER A 641 11.00 -14.60 -19.11
C SER A 641 12.20 -15.31 -19.71
N GLY A 642 13.05 -14.56 -20.39
CA GLY A 642 14.22 -15.19 -20.98
C GLY A 642 15.06 -14.26 -21.84
N LYS A 643 15.98 -14.90 -22.56
CA LYS A 643 16.82 -14.27 -23.57
C LYS A 643 16.50 -14.82 -24.96
N ALA A 644 16.53 -13.98 -25.95
CA ALA A 644 16.47 -14.37 -27.36
C ALA A 644 17.81 -13.97 -28.02
N GLY A 645 18.70 -14.93 -28.17
CA GLY A 645 20.08 -14.67 -28.54
C GLY A 645 20.88 -13.98 -27.43
N ARG A 646 21.91 -13.21 -27.82
CA ARG A 646 22.82 -12.55 -26.86
C ARG A 646 22.25 -11.24 -26.35
N ASP A 647 21.52 -10.50 -27.17
CA ASP A 647 21.26 -9.08 -27.01
C ASP A 647 19.82 -8.78 -26.58
N TRP A 648 18.89 -9.73 -26.77
CA TRP A 648 17.49 -9.53 -26.44
C TRP A 648 17.10 -10.21 -25.14
N ARG A 649 16.32 -9.50 -24.31
CA ARG A 649 15.67 -10.01 -23.10
C ARG A 649 14.18 -9.70 -23.16
N TYR A 650 13.35 -10.65 -22.72
CA TYR A 650 11.90 -10.49 -22.70
C TYR A 650 11.31 -10.99 -21.38
N ALA A 651 10.19 -10.40 -21.00
CA ALA A 651 9.30 -10.89 -19.97
C ALA A 651 7.84 -10.72 -20.43
N LEU A 652 6.98 -11.66 -20.05
CA LEU A 652 5.55 -11.65 -20.32
C LEU A 652 4.83 -12.25 -19.11
N ASN A 653 3.85 -11.54 -18.59
CA ASN A 653 3.01 -11.97 -17.49
C ASN A 653 1.56 -11.83 -17.90
N TYR A 654 0.75 -12.84 -17.64
CA TYR A 654 -0.69 -12.82 -17.88
C TYR A 654 -1.41 -13.44 -16.70
N THR A 655 -2.53 -12.81 -16.31
CA THR A 655 -3.43 -13.35 -15.30
C THR A 655 -4.87 -13.21 -15.76
N TYR A 656 -5.61 -14.27 -15.63
CA TYR A 656 -7.05 -14.29 -15.64
C TYR A 656 -7.55 -14.53 -14.23
N THR A 657 -8.49 -13.69 -13.75
CA THR A 657 -9.10 -13.81 -12.41
C THR A 657 -10.61 -13.57 -12.52
N ASP A 658 -11.41 -14.49 -12.00
CA ASP A 658 -12.83 -14.28 -11.79
C ASP A 658 -13.15 -14.43 -10.30
N ALA A 659 -13.47 -13.30 -9.64
CA ALA A 659 -13.73 -13.21 -8.22
C ALA A 659 -15.14 -12.65 -7.98
N ARG A 660 -16.03 -13.44 -7.33
CA ARG A 660 -17.47 -13.14 -7.19
C ARG A 660 -18.03 -13.56 -5.85
N LEU A 661 -19.04 -12.83 -5.38
CA LEU A 661 -19.90 -13.29 -4.31
C LEU A 661 -20.63 -14.58 -4.71
N THR A 662 -20.61 -15.59 -3.86
CA THR A 662 -21.37 -16.84 -4.05
C THR A 662 -22.68 -16.83 -3.30
N GLN A 663 -22.86 -15.90 -2.36
CA GLN A 663 -24.11 -15.65 -1.64
C GLN A 663 -24.52 -14.19 -1.82
N ALA A 664 -25.83 -13.92 -1.70
CA ALA A 664 -26.33 -12.57 -1.70
C ALA A 664 -25.92 -11.83 -0.40
N LEU A 665 -25.59 -10.56 -0.54
CA LEU A 665 -25.28 -9.67 0.58
C LEU A 665 -26.52 -8.92 1.01
N TYR A 666 -26.76 -8.88 2.32
CA TYR A 666 -27.87 -8.15 2.94
C TYR A 666 -27.35 -7.17 3.97
N THR A 667 -28.02 -6.05 4.12
CA THR A 667 -27.76 -5.10 5.21
C THR A 667 -27.88 -5.81 6.56
N PRO A 668 -26.87 -5.71 7.44
CA PRO A 668 -26.86 -6.36 8.74
C PRO A 668 -28.14 -6.11 9.55
N GLY A 669 -28.69 -7.18 10.11
CA GLY A 669 -29.93 -7.13 10.92
C GLY A 669 -31.21 -6.93 10.11
N THR A 670 -31.16 -6.92 8.77
CA THR A 670 -32.30 -6.71 7.90
C THR A 670 -32.39 -7.76 6.79
N ASN A 671 -33.48 -7.70 5.99
CA ASN A 671 -33.59 -8.47 4.74
C ASN A 671 -33.41 -7.57 3.50
N LEU A 672 -32.83 -6.38 3.65
CA LEU A 672 -32.57 -5.49 2.53
C LEU A 672 -31.38 -6.03 1.72
N LEU A 673 -31.64 -6.36 0.47
CA LEU A 673 -30.61 -6.86 -0.46
C LEU A 673 -29.67 -5.71 -0.85
N GLU A 674 -28.37 -5.89 -0.66
CA GLU A 674 -27.30 -4.96 -1.12
C GLU A 674 -26.66 -5.44 -2.40
N ALA A 675 -26.36 -6.74 -2.49
CA ALA A 675 -25.79 -7.33 -3.69
C ALA A 675 -26.29 -8.76 -3.92
N PRO A 676 -26.70 -9.13 -5.14
CA PRO A 676 -27.05 -10.51 -5.47
C PRO A 676 -25.82 -11.43 -5.53
N SER A 677 -26.04 -12.74 -5.36
CA SER A 677 -25.04 -13.74 -5.68
C SER A 677 -24.57 -13.60 -7.13
N GLY A 678 -23.28 -13.82 -7.39
CA GLY A 678 -22.66 -13.64 -8.70
C GLY A 678 -22.08 -12.23 -8.92
N THR A 679 -22.28 -11.28 -8.00
CA THR A 679 -21.69 -9.95 -8.10
C THR A 679 -20.16 -10.03 -8.03
N GLN A 680 -19.48 -9.34 -8.95
CA GLN A 680 -18.02 -9.27 -9.02
C GLN A 680 -17.46 -8.48 -7.84
N LEU A 681 -16.34 -8.93 -7.27
CA LEU A 681 -15.63 -8.19 -6.24
C LEU A 681 -15.04 -6.88 -6.79
N PRO A 682 -14.95 -5.81 -5.97
CA PRO A 682 -14.56 -4.49 -6.44
C PRO A 682 -13.09 -4.42 -6.83
N SER A 683 -12.77 -3.57 -7.81
CA SER A 683 -11.41 -3.28 -8.29
C SER A 683 -10.64 -4.51 -8.77
N VAL A 684 -11.32 -5.59 -9.14
CA VAL A 684 -10.71 -6.83 -9.66
C VAL A 684 -10.84 -6.87 -11.19
N PRO A 685 -9.74 -6.69 -11.93
CA PRO A 685 -9.77 -6.87 -13.38
C PRO A 685 -9.75 -8.36 -13.74
N HIS A 686 -10.60 -8.77 -14.69
CA HIS A 686 -10.58 -10.15 -15.18
C HIS A 686 -9.29 -10.51 -15.90
N ASN A 687 -8.69 -9.56 -16.60
CA ASN A 687 -7.46 -9.78 -17.38
C ASN A 687 -6.42 -8.72 -17.00
N ASN A 688 -5.26 -9.20 -16.59
CA ASN A 688 -4.04 -8.41 -16.45
C ASN A 688 -2.96 -8.98 -17.36
N LEU A 689 -2.33 -8.12 -18.15
CA LEU A 689 -1.22 -8.50 -19.03
C LEU A 689 -0.09 -7.47 -18.83
N SER A 690 1.12 -7.93 -18.62
CA SER A 690 2.30 -7.08 -18.69
C SER A 690 3.41 -7.76 -19.45
N GLY A 691 4.26 -6.94 -20.07
CA GLY A 691 5.41 -7.47 -20.78
C GLY A 691 6.47 -6.43 -21.02
N SER A 692 7.69 -6.88 -21.22
CA SER A 692 8.82 -6.04 -21.57
C SER A 692 9.73 -6.71 -22.58
N LEU A 693 10.35 -5.87 -23.41
CA LEU A 693 11.39 -6.27 -24.35
C LEU A 693 12.56 -5.31 -24.22
N SER A 694 13.76 -5.82 -24.02
CA SER A 694 14.98 -5.05 -23.94
C SER A 694 16.00 -5.54 -24.96
N HIS A 695 16.72 -4.60 -25.57
CA HIS A 695 17.85 -4.85 -26.45
C HIS A 695 19.11 -4.21 -25.86
N VAL A 696 20.18 -4.95 -25.76
CA VAL A 696 21.47 -4.50 -25.22
C VAL A 696 22.52 -4.52 -26.35
N SER A 697 23.08 -3.38 -26.66
CA SER A 697 24.22 -3.26 -27.57
C SER A 697 25.47 -2.95 -26.78
N THR A 698 26.53 -3.73 -26.94
CA THR A 698 27.83 -3.46 -26.31
C THR A 698 28.75 -2.82 -27.34
N PHE A 699 29.33 -1.65 -27.00
CA PHE A 699 30.29 -0.93 -27.83
C PHE A 699 31.73 -1.43 -27.58
N ASP A 700 32.61 -1.15 -28.52
CA ASP A 700 34.03 -1.56 -28.44
C ASP A 700 34.78 -0.98 -27.22
N ASN A 701 34.32 0.16 -26.68
CA ASN A 701 34.85 0.78 -25.48
C ASN A 701 34.30 0.16 -24.17
N GLY A 702 33.55 -0.93 -24.25
CA GLY A 702 32.92 -1.61 -23.09
C GLY A 702 31.64 -0.97 -22.57
N TRP A 703 31.14 0.11 -23.20
CA TRP A 703 29.85 0.68 -22.80
C TRP A 703 28.70 -0.18 -23.30
N ASN A 704 27.61 -0.22 -22.51
CA ASN A 704 26.38 -0.88 -22.92
C ASN A 704 25.30 0.16 -23.20
N TRP A 705 24.56 -0.02 -24.28
CA TRP A 705 23.36 0.74 -24.62
C TRP A 705 22.16 -0.19 -24.56
N THR A 706 21.31 0.02 -23.56
CA THR A 706 20.11 -0.76 -23.32
C THR A 706 18.87 0.05 -23.70
N ASN A 707 18.07 -0.47 -24.61
CA ASN A 707 16.77 0.09 -24.95
C ASN A 707 15.69 -0.87 -24.47
N ARG A 708 14.68 -0.36 -23.75
CA ARG A 708 13.57 -1.16 -23.22
C ARG A 708 12.24 -0.51 -23.55
N ILE A 709 11.30 -1.34 -23.98
CA ILE A 709 9.89 -1.03 -23.99
C ILE A 709 9.17 -1.95 -23.00
N SER A 710 8.26 -1.40 -22.20
CA SER A 710 7.33 -2.19 -21.40
C SER A 710 5.90 -1.74 -21.64
N ALA A 711 4.98 -2.68 -21.50
CA ALA A 711 3.55 -2.46 -21.65
C ALA A 711 2.80 -3.18 -20.54
N SER A 712 1.74 -2.57 -20.03
CA SER A 712 0.79 -3.21 -19.13
C SER A 712 -0.63 -2.93 -19.60
N TYR A 713 -1.51 -3.90 -19.46
CA TYR A 713 -2.94 -3.83 -19.74
C TYR A 713 -3.72 -4.37 -18.54
N GLN A 714 -4.78 -3.68 -18.20
CA GLN A 714 -5.76 -4.08 -17.21
C GLN A 714 -7.15 -3.97 -17.85
N SER A 715 -8.00 -5.00 -17.69
CA SER A 715 -9.40 -4.93 -18.14
C SER A 715 -10.24 -4.04 -17.22
N SER A 716 -11.51 -3.83 -17.58
CA SER A 716 -12.46 -3.05 -16.78
C SER A 716 -12.63 -3.61 -15.37
N VAL A 717 -12.95 -2.71 -14.42
CA VAL A 717 -13.22 -3.00 -13.00
C VAL A 717 -14.52 -2.33 -12.55
N THR A 718 -15.15 -2.90 -11.53
CA THR A 718 -16.26 -2.27 -10.79
C THR A 718 -15.71 -1.59 -9.54
N ASN A 719 -16.39 -0.56 -9.06
CA ASN A 719 -15.94 0.20 -7.87
C ASN A 719 -16.45 -0.35 -6.54
N THR A 720 -17.56 -1.10 -6.55
CA THR A 720 -18.21 -1.63 -5.33
C THR A 720 -19.00 -2.90 -5.66
N VAL A 721 -19.28 -3.71 -4.63
CA VAL A 721 -20.25 -4.83 -4.71
C VAL A 721 -21.69 -4.35 -4.57
N MET A 722 -21.94 -3.17 -4.05
CA MET A 722 -23.27 -2.63 -3.78
C MET A 722 -23.98 -2.28 -5.08
N THR A 723 -24.90 -3.13 -5.54
CA THR A 723 -25.61 -2.96 -6.81
C THR A 723 -27.07 -2.54 -6.63
N VAL A 724 -27.61 -2.69 -5.41
CA VAL A 724 -28.97 -2.30 -5.02
C VAL A 724 -28.85 -1.47 -3.75
N GLY A 725 -29.21 -0.20 -3.80
CA GLY A 725 -28.94 0.66 -2.67
C GLY A 725 -30.08 1.54 -2.22
N SER A 726 -29.99 2.02 -1.00
CA SER A 726 -30.67 3.21 -0.52
C SER A 726 -30.03 4.46 -1.17
N ASP A 727 -30.69 5.60 -1.11
CA ASP A 727 -30.23 6.89 -1.70
C ASP A 727 -28.86 7.37 -1.19
N VAL A 728 -28.29 6.68 -0.20
CA VAL A 728 -27.02 7.03 0.48
C VAL A 728 -25.83 6.24 -0.06
N ILE A 729 -26.06 5.15 -0.80
CA ILE A 729 -25.00 4.18 -1.13
C ILE A 729 -24.39 4.48 -2.49
N THR A 730 -23.09 4.22 -2.55
CA THR A 730 -22.25 4.28 -3.75
C THR A 730 -22.91 3.58 -4.94
N ASN A 731 -23.18 4.30 -6.01
CA ASN A 731 -23.66 3.71 -7.24
C ASN A 731 -22.60 2.79 -7.85
N ALA A 732 -22.95 1.53 -8.09
CA ALA A 732 -22.07 0.62 -8.79
C ALA A 732 -21.79 1.14 -10.21
N ALA A 733 -20.53 1.33 -10.52
CA ALA A 733 -20.06 1.78 -11.81
C ALA A 733 -18.93 0.88 -12.33
N THR A 734 -18.87 0.71 -13.66
CA THR A 734 -17.79 -0.02 -14.32
C THR A 734 -16.89 0.96 -15.05
N PHE A 735 -15.60 0.88 -14.79
CA PHE A 735 -14.59 1.68 -15.45
C PHE A 735 -13.85 0.86 -16.49
N GLY A 736 -13.65 1.46 -17.67
CA GLY A 736 -13.03 0.78 -18.82
C GLY A 736 -11.57 0.40 -18.55
N GLY A 737 -11.12 -0.66 -19.22
CA GLY A 737 -9.73 -1.08 -19.18
C GLY A 737 -8.79 -0.06 -19.82
N PHE A 738 -7.51 -0.15 -19.50
CA PHE A 738 -6.47 0.75 -20.04
C PHE A 738 -5.17 0.01 -20.31
N SER A 739 -4.33 0.63 -21.16
CA SER A 739 -2.97 0.16 -21.45
C SER A 739 -1.96 1.28 -21.20
N LEU A 740 -0.85 0.95 -20.56
CA LEU A 740 0.28 1.87 -20.35
C LEU A 740 1.49 1.35 -21.11
N PHE A 741 2.22 2.26 -21.75
CA PHE A 741 3.47 1.97 -22.45
C PHE A 741 4.58 2.83 -21.88
N ASN A 742 5.73 2.21 -21.55
CA ASN A 742 6.89 2.91 -21.06
C ASN A 742 8.09 2.62 -21.98
N LEU A 743 8.97 3.60 -22.12
CA LEU A 743 10.21 3.51 -22.89
C LEU A 743 11.37 3.95 -22.01
N SER A 744 12.50 3.25 -22.09
CA SER A 744 13.75 3.72 -21.52
C SER A 744 14.92 3.42 -22.46
N SER A 745 15.92 4.30 -22.45
CA SER A 745 17.16 4.18 -23.19
C SER A 745 18.32 4.57 -22.27
N SER A 746 19.13 3.59 -21.90
CA SER A 746 20.19 3.73 -20.92
C SER A 746 21.55 3.49 -21.58
N VAL A 747 22.51 4.35 -21.31
CA VAL A 747 23.91 4.13 -21.61
C VAL A 747 24.68 3.98 -20.31
N SER A 748 25.46 2.90 -20.19
CA SER A 748 26.24 2.62 -18.99
C SER A 748 27.70 2.35 -19.33
N GLY A 749 28.59 2.95 -18.57
CA GLY A 749 30.03 2.63 -18.51
C GLY A 749 30.32 1.77 -17.28
N GLU A 750 31.58 1.73 -16.87
CA GLU A 750 32.04 0.92 -15.72
C GLU A 750 31.38 1.38 -14.39
N ASN A 751 31.40 2.69 -14.13
CA ASN A 751 30.99 3.27 -12.85
C ASN A 751 29.81 4.22 -12.97
N TRP A 752 29.18 4.34 -14.11
CA TRP A 752 28.08 5.26 -14.34
C TRP A 752 26.99 4.69 -15.25
N ASN A 753 25.79 5.21 -15.07
CA ASN A 753 24.65 4.94 -15.94
C ASN A 753 23.86 6.24 -16.15
N MET A 754 23.41 6.48 -17.39
CA MET A 754 22.50 7.56 -17.72
C MET A 754 21.32 6.99 -18.48
N THR A 755 20.10 7.31 -18.02
CA THR A 755 18.85 6.80 -18.59
C THR A 755 17.92 7.93 -18.98
N LEU A 756 17.48 7.95 -20.23
CA LEU A 756 16.30 8.70 -20.67
C LEU A 756 15.08 7.80 -20.53
N PHE A 757 14.00 8.30 -19.97
CA PHE A 757 12.78 7.52 -19.79
C PHE A 757 11.52 8.31 -20.12
N VAL A 758 10.50 7.58 -20.57
CA VAL A 758 9.14 8.05 -20.76
C VAL A 758 8.20 7.04 -20.12
N LYS A 759 7.52 7.42 -19.06
CA LYS A 759 6.44 6.65 -18.46
C LYS A 759 5.11 7.11 -19.06
N ASN A 760 4.17 6.15 -19.24
CA ASN A 760 2.86 6.41 -19.85
C ASN A 760 2.97 7.21 -21.19
N LEU A 761 3.66 6.64 -22.16
CA LEU A 761 3.98 7.29 -23.45
C LEU A 761 2.74 7.86 -24.14
N SER A 762 1.63 7.15 -24.13
CA SER A 762 0.35 7.54 -24.75
C SER A 762 -0.41 8.62 -23.97
N ASN A 763 0.05 8.98 -22.77
CA ASN A 763 -0.67 9.83 -21.81
C ASN A 763 -2.08 9.30 -21.53
N GLN A 764 -2.22 7.97 -21.38
CA GLN A 764 -3.51 7.32 -21.12
C GLN A 764 -3.96 7.62 -19.69
N LEU A 765 -5.18 8.14 -19.56
CA LEU A 765 -5.87 8.26 -18.29
C LEU A 765 -6.56 6.91 -17.99
N GLY A 766 -5.93 6.08 -17.18
CA GLY A 766 -6.51 4.82 -16.70
C GLY A 766 -7.16 5.02 -15.34
N THR A 767 -8.39 4.55 -15.16
CA THR A 767 -9.07 4.55 -13.86
C THR A 767 -8.84 3.20 -13.19
N THR A 768 -8.15 3.21 -12.04
CA THR A 768 -7.84 2.01 -11.24
C THR A 768 -8.92 1.69 -10.22
N GLY A 769 -9.71 2.69 -9.84
CA GLY A 769 -10.84 2.63 -8.95
C GLY A 769 -11.57 3.97 -8.93
N ALA A 770 -12.73 4.03 -8.32
CA ALA A 770 -13.45 5.28 -8.17
C ALA A 770 -14.41 5.27 -6.98
N LEU A 771 -14.59 6.42 -6.39
CA LEU A 771 -15.66 6.71 -5.47
C LEU A 771 -16.78 7.41 -6.25
N THR A 772 -17.87 6.70 -6.48
CA THR A 772 -19.07 7.23 -7.12
C THR A 772 -20.19 7.33 -6.09
N ASN A 773 -20.04 8.22 -5.15
CA ASN A 773 -21.02 8.40 -4.09
C ASN A 773 -21.91 9.62 -4.41
N ALA A 774 -23.21 9.44 -4.32
CA ALA A 774 -24.18 10.53 -4.42
C ALA A 774 -23.92 11.66 -3.39
N SER A 775 -23.24 11.32 -2.30
CA SER A 775 -22.82 12.29 -1.27
C SER A 775 -21.79 13.31 -1.74
N TYR A 776 -21.14 13.11 -2.88
CA TYR A 776 -20.10 14.03 -3.41
C TYR A 776 -20.56 14.84 -4.62
N GLY A 777 -21.85 14.86 -4.90
CA GLY A 777 -22.42 15.58 -6.03
C GLY A 777 -22.47 17.10 -5.88
N THR A 778 -23.03 17.76 -6.87
CA THR A 778 -23.25 19.20 -6.86
C THR A 778 -24.56 19.53 -6.11
N ASN A 779 -24.59 20.63 -5.36
CA ASN A 779 -25.82 21.15 -4.78
C ASN A 779 -25.94 22.65 -5.05
N PRO A 780 -26.61 23.06 -6.15
CA PRO A 780 -26.81 24.46 -6.49
C PRO A 780 -27.57 25.26 -5.43
N ALA A 781 -28.43 24.63 -4.64
CA ALA A 781 -29.20 25.31 -3.60
C ALA A 781 -28.32 25.93 -2.50
N VAL A 782 -27.14 25.37 -2.27
CA VAL A 782 -26.16 25.87 -1.29
C VAL A 782 -24.89 26.39 -1.98
N ASN A 783 -24.94 26.67 -3.27
CA ASN A 783 -23.80 27.11 -4.09
C ASN A 783 -22.58 26.18 -4.07
N PHE A 784 -22.81 24.90 -3.84
CA PHE A 784 -21.74 23.91 -3.87
C PHE A 784 -21.56 23.38 -5.31
N ASN A 785 -20.36 23.56 -5.85
CA ASN A 785 -19.98 23.14 -7.20
C ASN A 785 -19.17 21.84 -7.19
N GLY A 786 -19.47 20.94 -6.29
CA GLY A 786 -18.73 19.67 -6.11
C GLY A 786 -18.92 18.70 -7.29
N SER A 787 -18.90 17.39 -7.01
CA SER A 787 -18.83 16.38 -8.06
C SER A 787 -19.64 15.13 -7.75
N ASP A 788 -19.86 14.33 -8.79
CA ASP A 788 -20.48 13.01 -8.69
C ASP A 788 -19.52 11.92 -8.15
N GLY A 789 -18.25 12.23 -7.94
CA GLY A 789 -17.27 11.31 -7.38
C GLY A 789 -15.82 11.67 -7.65
N LYS A 790 -14.92 10.81 -7.21
CA LYS A 790 -13.46 10.91 -7.40
C LYS A 790 -12.95 9.68 -8.15
N ALA A 791 -12.02 9.86 -9.09
CA ALA A 791 -11.35 8.75 -9.79
C ALA A 791 -9.92 8.57 -9.28
N MET A 792 -9.53 7.34 -8.99
CA MET A 792 -8.13 6.96 -8.78
C MET A 792 -7.53 6.69 -10.15
N ILE A 793 -6.60 7.54 -10.58
CA ILE A 793 -6.08 7.52 -11.94
C ILE A 793 -4.62 7.07 -12.00
N THR A 794 -4.22 6.60 -13.19
CA THR A 794 -2.79 6.38 -13.49
C THR A 794 -2.06 7.71 -13.59
N GLN A 795 -0.78 7.71 -13.22
CA GLN A 795 0.06 8.89 -13.38
C GLN A 795 0.12 9.32 -14.85
N PRO A 796 0.00 10.61 -15.17
CA PRO A 796 0.12 11.12 -16.53
C PRO A 796 1.51 10.88 -17.11
N ARG A 797 1.67 11.06 -18.43
CA ARG A 797 2.95 10.92 -19.10
C ARG A 797 4.04 11.72 -18.38
N THR A 798 5.12 11.02 -18.03
CA THR A 798 6.28 11.61 -17.38
C THR A 798 7.53 11.34 -18.21
N ILE A 799 8.25 12.41 -18.56
CA ILE A 799 9.49 12.34 -19.35
C ILE A 799 10.65 12.81 -18.46
N GLY A 800 11.74 12.06 -18.43
CA GLY A 800 12.85 12.40 -17.55
C GLY A 800 14.18 11.81 -17.96
N ILE A 801 15.19 12.23 -17.22
CA ILE A 801 16.55 11.72 -17.24
C ILE A 801 16.97 11.34 -15.84
N SER A 802 17.64 10.23 -15.68
CA SER A 802 18.32 9.82 -14.45
C SER A 802 19.78 9.52 -14.69
N GLY A 803 20.59 9.73 -13.67
CA GLY A 803 22.00 9.43 -13.66
C GLY A 803 22.41 8.73 -12.39
N ARG A 804 23.27 7.73 -12.51
CA ARG A 804 23.90 6.98 -11.42
C ARG A 804 25.41 7.05 -11.54
N TYR A 805 26.07 7.19 -10.40
CA TYR A 805 27.52 7.04 -10.28
C TYR A 805 27.86 6.15 -9.09
N ASN A 806 28.69 5.12 -9.36
CA ASN A 806 29.23 4.20 -8.35
C ASN A 806 30.71 4.54 -8.12
N PHE A 807 31.17 4.52 -6.89
CA PHE A 807 32.56 4.83 -6.54
C PHE A 807 33.10 3.97 -5.40
#